data_6c882c80472673935801932503a580e8
#
_entry.id   6c882c80472673935801932503a580e8
#
_cell.length_a   1.000
_cell.length_b   1.000
_cell.length_c   1.000
_cell.angle_alpha   90.00
_cell.angle_beta   90.00
_cell.angle_gamma   90.00
#
_symmetry.space_group_name_H-M   'P 1'
#
loop_
_entity.id
_entity.type
_entity.pdbx_description
1 polymer ?
#
loop_
_entity_poly.entity_id
_entity_poly.type
_entity_poly.pdbx_seq_one_letter_code
_entity_poly.pdbx_strand_id
1 'polypeptide(L)'
;ILGCNNKMVLSELLAPAGSYDVLVIAVNAGADAVYIAGQQYGARAFAKNFTMEEIEKAVEYAHLNGVKVHVTVNTLINNFEIVDVMNYLFKLYQIGIDAVIVQDFGICWLLKTLIPDLEVHGSTQMALSNYSSIKWAAKNNIKRVVLPREINVNQIAKTYEQLKKDNINMEIEVFGHGALCYSVSGNCYMSSYNSGRSGNRGACAQPCRREYRLKYRGYNIGNGYLLSTHDLATYNNLDAISDAGVTSLKLEGRMKSGDYIGTIVNSYRNILDGNTGDYAKNLHLVFNRKFTNGYIMGDKPGEVMGRGSSGHEGLYIGDIVKIDGTEVTIEIKNKDNYITLEKGDGIAFKYNGKIKGIYLEDIVKQDENEIVINTTRLVKEGTEVFISFSKSIHENLKKFQKEVIKNHIPLSLTLSWNEDLTGFVNVEYYLDDELINFRHKVIGKFEKAKNKPITKEKIEKQLSKTGGTPFYIDEIKFHNMPDSLFIPISELNQIRRDVLAQAQDLLLNHYTPTKKSVKATRKKLNKFYEDYESFNNLSKKKNPKISLFIDNLDQLKSISGFDLKRVYFDGNCLYNNPEDYYENIPKLLEEASLMTPDAELVWVLSSFINEKEASKCNEIVKELESKGIIISVMGDFPGMGEIFDCPVYGNHNLNVWNSFTVKNLKEAGFNGLILSSELSGNEIKHLISKNNTEDIDLELIVNGNLEVIVSKDDFSNLNDGKDFIIHNNADYAILEDKKRKKFKYKVLFDYNKQSHIINKDCLCLIEEMNEIKHLGLDSIILDCRYSNEKYTTNILSIYNDSLKDRDDEELSKYKYQIMDFSQSYINKGNYIEGRLHEDKHENSWITCTCRFHGPP
;
A
#
# COMPACT_ATOMS: atom_id res chain seq x y z
N ILE A 1 -7.53 34.79 -28.85
CA ILE A 1 -8.17 34.45 -27.57
C ILE A 1 -8.22 32.91 -27.54
N LEU A 2 -7.19 32.31 -26.99
CA LEU A 2 -7.02 30.85 -26.88
C LEU A 2 -7.64 30.41 -25.56
N GLY A 3 -8.73 29.67 -25.63
CA GLY A 3 -9.20 28.90 -24.49
C GLY A 3 -8.17 27.81 -24.16
N CYS A 4 -7.50 27.95 -23.00
CA CYS A 4 -6.79 26.82 -22.43
C CYS A 4 -7.83 25.75 -22.08
N ASN A 5 -7.94 24.71 -22.92
CA ASN A 5 -8.47 23.44 -22.49
C ASN A 5 -7.55 22.94 -21.38
N ASN A 6 -7.98 23.06 -20.11
CA ASN A 6 -7.36 22.33 -19.02
C ASN A 6 -7.53 20.84 -19.30
N LYS A 7 -6.48 20.24 -19.87
CA LYS A 7 -6.41 18.80 -20.02
C LYS A 7 -6.44 18.22 -18.62
N MET A 8 -7.38 17.33 -18.35
CA MET A 8 -7.48 16.57 -17.11
C MET A 8 -6.10 15.98 -16.77
N VAL A 9 -5.58 16.23 -15.58
CA VAL A 9 -4.26 15.76 -15.15
C VAL A 9 -4.29 14.25 -14.89
N LEU A 10 -5.43 13.74 -14.39
CA LEU A 10 -5.67 12.31 -14.16
C LEU A 10 -5.71 11.55 -15.49
N SER A 11 -4.62 10.83 -15.78
CA SER A 11 -4.37 10.18 -17.05
C SER A 11 -4.30 8.64 -16.98
N GLU A 12 -4.27 8.05 -15.77
CA GLU A 12 -4.08 6.61 -15.60
C GLU A 12 -5.08 6.00 -14.62
N LEU A 13 -5.77 4.95 -15.04
CA LEU A 13 -6.59 4.06 -14.23
C LEU A 13 -5.81 2.78 -13.94
N LEU A 14 -5.29 2.63 -12.72
CA LEU A 14 -4.47 1.49 -12.30
C LEU A 14 -5.32 0.42 -11.64
N ALA A 15 -5.45 -0.74 -12.29
CA ALA A 15 -6.29 -1.85 -11.85
C ALA A 15 -5.51 -2.97 -11.15
N PRO A 16 -6.08 -3.63 -10.12
CA PRO A 16 -5.47 -4.78 -9.46
C PRO A 16 -5.69 -6.09 -10.23
N ALA A 17 -4.69 -6.98 -10.24
CA ALA A 17 -4.89 -8.35 -10.69
C ALA A 17 -4.19 -9.34 -9.75
N GLY A 18 -4.96 -10.33 -9.28
CA GLY A 18 -4.48 -11.40 -8.38
C GLY A 18 -4.14 -12.71 -9.10
N SER A 19 -4.47 -12.81 -10.39
CA SER A 19 -4.16 -13.94 -11.29
C SER A 19 -4.18 -13.48 -12.73
N TYR A 20 -3.64 -14.30 -13.63
CA TYR A 20 -3.61 -14.00 -15.06
C TYR A 20 -5.02 -13.78 -15.65
N ASP A 21 -6.00 -14.62 -15.31
CA ASP A 21 -7.38 -14.46 -15.79
C ASP A 21 -8.00 -13.12 -15.38
N VAL A 22 -7.70 -12.67 -14.15
CA VAL A 22 -8.17 -11.36 -13.64
C VAL A 22 -7.45 -10.21 -14.34
N LEU A 23 -6.18 -10.38 -14.71
CA LEU A 23 -5.44 -9.40 -15.51
C LEU A 23 -6.09 -9.22 -16.90
N VAL A 24 -6.43 -10.32 -17.58
CA VAL A 24 -7.15 -10.26 -18.87
C VAL A 24 -8.46 -9.48 -18.72
N ILE A 25 -9.21 -9.72 -17.67
CA ILE A 25 -10.45 -8.98 -17.38
C ILE A 25 -10.17 -7.48 -17.19
N ALA A 26 -9.16 -7.12 -16.40
CA ALA A 26 -8.83 -5.72 -16.11
C ALA A 26 -8.41 -4.95 -17.38
N VAL A 27 -7.55 -5.55 -18.21
CA VAL A 27 -7.12 -4.99 -19.49
C VAL A 27 -8.31 -4.77 -20.42
N ASN A 28 -9.17 -5.78 -20.57
CA ASN A 28 -10.34 -5.70 -21.44
C ASN A 28 -11.40 -4.73 -20.94
N ALA A 29 -11.51 -4.54 -19.62
CA ALA A 29 -12.45 -3.61 -18.99
C ALA A 29 -12.01 -2.13 -19.12
N GLY A 30 -10.76 -1.84 -19.55
CA GLY A 30 -10.28 -0.50 -19.84
C GLY A 30 -9.30 0.09 -18.84
N ALA A 31 -8.50 -0.73 -18.18
CA ALA A 31 -7.36 -0.27 -17.39
C ALA A 31 -6.26 0.31 -18.29
N ASP A 32 -5.61 1.40 -17.85
CA ASP A 32 -4.41 1.96 -18.51
C ASP A 32 -3.14 1.29 -17.97
N ALA A 33 -3.20 0.81 -16.72
CA ALA A 33 -2.14 0.03 -16.09
C ALA A 33 -2.72 -1.05 -15.18
N VAL A 34 -1.98 -2.14 -14.96
CA VAL A 34 -2.33 -3.20 -14.01
C VAL A 34 -1.22 -3.39 -13.01
N TYR A 35 -1.56 -3.59 -11.71
CA TYR A 35 -0.56 -3.98 -10.72
C TYR A 35 -0.79 -5.41 -10.26
N ILE A 36 0.30 -6.17 -10.28
CA ILE A 36 0.37 -7.59 -9.93
C ILE A 36 1.41 -7.84 -8.84
N ALA A 37 1.50 -9.06 -8.37
CA ALA A 37 2.60 -9.51 -7.51
C ALA A 37 3.09 -10.89 -7.91
N GLY A 38 4.39 -11.10 -7.80
CA GLY A 38 4.94 -12.44 -7.80
C GLY A 38 4.64 -13.19 -6.50
N GLN A 39 5.03 -14.45 -6.43
CA GLN A 39 4.83 -15.31 -5.27
C GLN A 39 5.59 -14.84 -4.04
N GLN A 40 6.63 -14.00 -4.21
CA GLN A 40 7.49 -13.47 -3.16
C GLN A 40 7.38 -11.93 -3.08
N TYR A 41 7.71 -11.37 -1.93
CA TYR A 41 7.87 -9.94 -1.65
C TYR A 41 6.64 -9.04 -1.88
N GLY A 42 5.44 -9.61 -1.99
CA GLY A 42 4.19 -8.87 -2.18
C GLY A 42 3.34 -8.77 -0.91
N ALA A 43 2.75 -7.59 -0.63
CA ALA A 43 1.92 -7.32 0.57
C ALA A 43 0.58 -8.10 0.64
N ARG A 44 0.31 -9.02 -0.27
CA ARG A 44 -0.86 -9.92 -0.27
C ARG A 44 -0.40 -11.36 -0.47
N ALA A 45 0.35 -11.91 0.49
CA ALA A 45 0.94 -13.25 0.43
C ALA A 45 -0.09 -14.37 0.19
N PHE A 46 -1.36 -14.18 0.62
CA PHE A 46 -2.43 -15.17 0.46
C PHE A 46 -3.24 -15.05 -0.85
N ALA A 47 -2.92 -14.11 -1.74
CA ALA A 47 -3.44 -14.12 -3.11
C ALA A 47 -2.79 -15.26 -3.91
N LYS A 48 -3.39 -15.69 -5.03
CA LYS A 48 -2.79 -16.72 -5.91
C LYS A 48 -1.39 -16.28 -6.38
N ASN A 49 -1.22 -14.98 -6.69
CA ASN A 49 -0.01 -14.34 -7.20
C ASN A 49 0.52 -15.03 -8.49
N PHE A 50 1.53 -14.45 -9.11
CA PHE A 50 2.02 -14.87 -10.42
C PHE A 50 3.35 -15.59 -10.30
N THR A 51 3.55 -16.69 -11.05
CA THR A 51 4.89 -17.25 -11.30
C THR A 51 5.68 -16.31 -12.22
N MET A 52 6.98 -16.51 -12.38
CA MET A 52 7.78 -15.68 -13.30
C MET A 52 7.30 -15.82 -14.75
N GLU A 53 6.92 -17.03 -15.17
CA GLU A 53 6.37 -17.32 -16.49
C GLU A 53 5.00 -16.64 -16.70
N GLU A 54 4.16 -16.64 -15.66
CA GLU A 54 2.89 -15.91 -15.71
C GLU A 54 3.10 -14.39 -15.75
N ILE A 55 4.15 -13.84 -15.10
CA ILE A 55 4.50 -12.41 -15.22
C ILE A 55 4.94 -12.08 -16.66
N GLU A 56 5.82 -12.89 -17.26
CA GLU A 56 6.26 -12.70 -18.64
C GLU A 56 5.08 -12.69 -19.61
N LYS A 57 4.20 -13.69 -19.50
CA LYS A 57 2.96 -13.75 -20.29
C LYS A 57 2.03 -12.56 -20.04
N ALA A 58 1.92 -12.09 -18.81
CA ALA A 58 1.10 -10.95 -18.42
C ALA A 58 1.63 -9.65 -19.02
N VAL A 59 2.93 -9.43 -19.01
CA VAL A 59 3.61 -8.28 -19.61
C VAL A 59 3.39 -8.26 -21.13
N GLU A 60 3.63 -9.38 -21.81
CA GLU A 60 3.38 -9.50 -23.26
C GLU A 60 1.93 -9.15 -23.61
N TYR A 61 0.96 -9.77 -22.95
CA TYR A 61 -0.47 -9.52 -23.22
C TYR A 61 -0.88 -8.07 -22.93
N ALA A 62 -0.42 -7.50 -21.83
CA ALA A 62 -0.73 -6.12 -21.45
C ALA A 62 -0.12 -5.12 -22.45
N HIS A 63 1.17 -5.24 -22.78
CA HIS A 63 1.85 -4.37 -23.73
C HIS A 63 1.25 -4.42 -25.15
N LEU A 64 0.84 -5.61 -25.61
CA LEU A 64 0.11 -5.75 -26.85
C LEU A 64 -1.26 -5.02 -26.85
N ASN A 65 -1.79 -4.69 -25.69
CA ASN A 65 -3.01 -3.90 -25.53
C ASN A 65 -2.75 -2.44 -25.09
N GLY A 66 -1.49 -1.99 -25.06
CA GLY A 66 -1.12 -0.64 -24.64
C GLY A 66 -1.29 -0.40 -23.13
N VAL A 67 -1.26 -1.46 -22.31
CA VAL A 67 -1.47 -1.41 -20.87
C VAL A 67 -0.17 -1.68 -20.14
N LYS A 68 0.19 -0.82 -19.17
CA LYS A 68 1.41 -0.96 -18.34
C LYS A 68 1.25 -2.03 -17.26
N VAL A 69 2.38 -2.63 -16.85
CA VAL A 69 2.42 -3.64 -15.79
C VAL A 69 3.35 -3.19 -14.66
N HIS A 70 2.78 -2.96 -13.48
CA HIS A 70 3.53 -2.62 -12.29
C HIS A 70 3.59 -3.84 -11.35
N VAL A 71 4.79 -4.22 -10.90
CA VAL A 71 4.97 -5.37 -10.00
C VAL A 71 5.22 -4.91 -8.57
N THR A 72 4.42 -5.40 -7.63
CA THR A 72 4.60 -5.05 -6.22
C THR A 72 5.73 -5.86 -5.59
N VAL A 73 6.73 -5.16 -5.04
CA VAL A 73 7.80 -5.65 -4.18
C VAL A 73 7.74 -4.82 -2.89
N ASN A 74 6.55 -4.80 -2.30
CA ASN A 74 6.16 -3.87 -1.25
C ASN A 74 6.02 -4.52 0.12
N THR A 75 6.98 -5.37 0.46
CA THR A 75 7.25 -5.86 1.82
C THR A 75 8.59 -5.33 2.30
N LEU A 76 8.80 -5.30 3.61
CA LEU A 76 10.10 -5.03 4.20
C LEU A 76 11.04 -6.22 3.96
N ILE A 77 12.33 -5.96 3.79
CA ILE A 77 13.34 -6.95 3.42
C ILE A 77 14.42 -6.98 4.50
N ASN A 78 14.75 -8.16 5.03
CA ASN A 78 15.88 -8.31 5.96
C ASN A 78 17.20 -8.57 5.23
N ASN A 79 18.31 -8.48 5.94
CA ASN A 79 19.64 -8.63 5.30
C ASN A 79 19.90 -10.02 4.70
N PHE A 80 19.25 -11.09 5.18
CA PHE A 80 19.38 -12.42 4.60
C PHE A 80 18.77 -12.53 3.20
N GLU A 81 17.79 -11.68 2.88
CA GLU A 81 17.02 -11.71 1.64
C GLU A 81 17.57 -10.78 0.55
N ILE A 82 18.57 -9.94 0.85
CA ILE A 82 19.07 -8.89 -0.07
C ILE A 82 19.50 -9.44 -1.42
N VAL A 83 20.27 -10.52 -1.44
CA VAL A 83 20.75 -11.13 -2.69
C VAL A 83 19.59 -11.69 -3.51
N ASP A 84 18.67 -12.37 -2.86
CA ASP A 84 17.52 -13.01 -3.52
C ASP A 84 16.55 -11.98 -4.10
N VAL A 85 16.22 -10.92 -3.34
CA VAL A 85 15.33 -9.86 -3.84
C VAL A 85 15.97 -9.09 -4.99
N MET A 86 17.29 -8.83 -4.96
CA MET A 86 17.96 -8.16 -6.07
C MET A 86 18.03 -9.04 -7.33
N ASN A 87 18.20 -10.35 -7.18
CA ASN A 87 18.08 -11.30 -8.29
C ASN A 87 16.67 -11.33 -8.87
N TYR A 88 15.64 -11.28 -8.02
CA TYR A 88 14.23 -11.22 -8.42
C TYR A 88 13.94 -9.92 -9.18
N LEU A 89 14.35 -8.77 -8.66
CA LEU A 89 14.21 -7.45 -9.30
C LEU A 89 14.94 -7.38 -10.65
N PHE A 90 16.12 -8.00 -10.75
CA PHE A 90 16.85 -8.05 -12.01
C PHE A 90 16.13 -8.92 -13.07
N LYS A 91 15.49 -10.03 -12.68
CA LYS A 91 14.65 -10.81 -13.61
C LYS A 91 13.45 -10.00 -14.08
N LEU A 92 12.76 -9.28 -13.18
CA LEU A 92 11.66 -8.39 -13.55
C LEU A 92 12.09 -7.30 -14.54
N TYR A 93 13.27 -6.69 -14.30
CA TYR A 93 13.88 -5.73 -15.23
C TYR A 93 14.13 -6.34 -16.61
N GLN A 94 14.62 -7.59 -16.68
CA GLN A 94 14.87 -8.28 -17.95
C GLN A 94 13.59 -8.60 -18.73
N ILE A 95 12.48 -8.90 -18.04
CA ILE A 95 11.17 -9.16 -18.64
C ILE A 95 10.61 -7.86 -19.28
N GLY A 96 11.02 -6.68 -18.80
CA GLY A 96 10.52 -5.39 -19.28
C GLY A 96 9.21 -4.96 -18.63
N ILE A 97 9.06 -5.19 -17.31
CA ILE A 97 7.96 -4.56 -16.56
C ILE A 97 8.13 -3.04 -16.54
N ASP A 98 7.03 -2.29 -16.45
CA ASP A 98 7.08 -0.83 -16.52
C ASP A 98 7.57 -0.22 -15.19
N ALA A 99 7.16 -0.75 -14.04
CA ALA A 99 7.61 -0.27 -12.75
C ALA A 99 7.55 -1.32 -11.63
N VAL A 100 8.31 -1.09 -10.56
CA VAL A 100 8.17 -1.80 -9.28
C VAL A 100 7.58 -0.88 -8.22
N ILE A 101 6.63 -1.39 -7.43
CA ILE A 101 6.05 -0.67 -6.29
C ILE A 101 6.75 -1.16 -5.03
N VAL A 102 7.53 -0.29 -4.35
CA VAL A 102 8.46 -0.66 -3.27
C VAL A 102 8.06 0.01 -1.96
N GLN A 103 8.20 -0.70 -0.84
CA GLN A 103 8.03 -0.17 0.52
C GLN A 103 9.37 0.11 1.21
N ASP A 104 10.35 -0.73 1.02
CA ASP A 104 11.62 -0.74 1.76
C ASP A 104 12.58 0.36 1.25
N PHE A 105 13.00 1.25 2.16
CA PHE A 105 13.91 2.36 1.83
C PHE A 105 15.28 1.87 1.34
N GLY A 106 15.78 0.75 1.88
CA GLY A 106 17.05 0.16 1.48
C GLY A 106 16.97 -0.41 0.06
N ILE A 107 15.85 -1.03 -0.31
CA ILE A 107 15.63 -1.51 -1.68
C ILE A 107 15.54 -0.34 -2.67
N CYS A 108 14.92 0.78 -2.30
CA CYS A 108 14.95 1.99 -3.14
C CYS A 108 16.39 2.48 -3.38
N TRP A 109 17.23 2.49 -2.34
CA TRP A 109 18.65 2.85 -2.45
C TRP A 109 19.41 1.90 -3.37
N LEU A 110 19.20 0.58 -3.23
CA LEU A 110 19.82 -0.43 -4.07
C LEU A 110 19.41 -0.32 -5.53
N LEU A 111 18.11 -0.11 -5.82
CA LEU A 111 17.61 0.09 -7.18
C LEU A 111 18.19 1.33 -7.83
N LYS A 112 18.19 2.47 -7.14
CA LYS A 112 18.83 3.71 -7.60
C LYS A 112 20.29 3.50 -7.99
N THR A 113 21.02 2.68 -7.23
CA THR A 113 22.46 2.47 -7.41
C THR A 113 22.77 1.41 -8.47
N LEU A 114 22.05 0.28 -8.45
CA LEU A 114 22.40 -0.92 -9.21
C LEU A 114 21.58 -1.09 -10.49
N ILE A 115 20.28 -0.72 -10.46
CA ILE A 115 19.34 -0.87 -11.58
C ILE A 115 18.58 0.46 -11.81
N PRO A 116 19.24 1.57 -12.09
CA PRO A 116 18.62 2.90 -12.16
C PRO A 116 17.61 3.06 -13.28
N ASP A 117 17.65 2.19 -14.31
CA ASP A 117 16.73 2.20 -15.45
C ASP A 117 15.39 1.51 -15.11
N LEU A 118 15.28 0.76 -14.01
CA LEU A 118 14.01 0.20 -13.54
C LEU A 118 13.23 1.26 -12.77
N GLU A 119 12.06 1.61 -13.27
CA GLU A 119 11.21 2.63 -12.65
C GLU A 119 10.68 2.17 -11.28
N VAL A 120 10.75 3.07 -10.30
CA VAL A 120 10.35 2.82 -8.90
C VAL A 120 9.18 3.71 -8.52
N HIS A 121 8.10 3.09 -8.02
CA HIS A 121 6.98 3.76 -7.39
C HIS A 121 7.02 3.52 -5.88
N GLY A 122 6.93 4.61 -5.10
CA GLY A 122 6.86 4.53 -3.64
C GLY A 122 5.50 3.99 -3.20
N SER A 123 5.50 2.87 -2.50
CA SER A 123 4.27 2.26 -1.97
C SER A 123 3.59 3.17 -0.94
N THR A 124 2.26 3.12 -0.84
CA THR A 124 1.51 3.76 0.25
C THR A 124 2.00 3.34 1.65
N GLN A 125 2.61 2.16 1.77
CA GLN A 125 3.19 1.64 3.01
C GLN A 125 4.48 2.36 3.45
N MET A 126 5.08 3.20 2.59
CA MET A 126 6.17 4.11 2.98
C MET A 126 5.66 5.32 3.77
N ALA A 127 4.36 5.56 3.82
CA ALA A 127 3.70 6.68 4.50
C ALA A 127 4.22 8.08 4.10
N LEU A 128 4.61 8.28 2.84
CA LEU A 128 5.09 9.56 2.32
C LEU A 128 3.93 10.55 2.20
N SER A 129 3.75 11.38 3.23
CA SER A 129 2.51 12.15 3.44
C SER A 129 2.66 13.67 3.29
N ASN A 130 3.88 14.19 3.29
CA ASN A 130 4.17 15.61 3.24
C ASN A 130 5.17 15.94 2.12
N TYR A 131 5.29 17.23 1.80
CA TYR A 131 6.16 17.70 0.72
C TYR A 131 7.62 17.24 0.88
N SER A 132 8.18 17.35 2.09
CA SER A 132 9.57 16.98 2.35
C SER A 132 9.85 15.49 2.13
N SER A 133 8.91 14.60 2.50
CA SER A 133 9.05 13.17 2.23
C SER A 133 8.93 12.84 0.74
N ILE A 134 8.08 13.55 -0.01
CA ILE A 134 7.93 13.37 -1.45
C ILE A 134 9.16 13.94 -2.20
N LYS A 135 9.73 15.05 -1.74
CA LYS A 135 11.00 15.59 -2.25
C LYS A 135 12.15 14.62 -2.01
N TRP A 136 12.21 14.00 -0.83
CA TRP A 136 13.16 12.91 -0.57
C TRP A 136 12.99 11.74 -1.56
N ALA A 137 11.74 11.34 -1.87
CA ALA A 137 11.47 10.29 -2.83
C ALA A 137 12.04 10.63 -4.23
N ALA A 138 11.86 11.88 -4.69
CA ALA A 138 12.43 12.35 -5.95
C ALA A 138 13.97 12.25 -5.97
N LYS A 139 14.64 12.64 -4.87
CA LYS A 139 16.10 12.49 -4.73
C LYS A 139 16.57 11.03 -4.76
N ASN A 140 15.67 10.10 -4.41
CA ASN A 140 15.94 8.65 -4.45
C ASN A 140 15.49 7.96 -5.75
N ASN A 141 15.30 8.73 -6.84
CA ASN A 141 14.90 8.23 -8.16
C ASN A 141 13.53 7.51 -8.16
N ILE A 142 12.68 7.83 -7.18
CA ILE A 142 11.29 7.39 -7.18
C ILE A 142 10.52 8.33 -8.11
N LYS A 143 9.82 7.79 -9.10
CA LYS A 143 9.11 8.56 -10.12
C LYS A 143 7.67 8.87 -9.75
N ARG A 144 7.04 7.99 -8.95
CA ARG A 144 5.66 8.09 -8.52
C ARG A 144 5.54 7.77 -7.04
N VAL A 145 4.69 8.51 -6.33
CA VAL A 145 4.38 8.25 -4.92
C VAL A 145 2.90 7.90 -4.78
N VAL A 146 2.62 6.72 -4.20
CA VAL A 146 1.26 6.33 -3.80
C VAL A 146 0.98 6.92 -2.42
N LEU A 147 0.20 7.98 -2.37
CA LEU A 147 -0.07 8.67 -1.11
C LEU A 147 -0.81 7.79 -0.08
N PRO A 148 -0.59 8.02 1.22
CA PRO A 148 -1.42 7.47 2.29
C PRO A 148 -2.88 7.89 2.12
N ARG A 149 -3.79 7.04 2.59
CA ARG A 149 -5.25 7.26 2.46
C ARG A 149 -5.79 8.38 3.35
N GLU A 150 -4.95 8.88 4.23
CA GLU A 150 -5.21 9.92 5.23
C GLU A 150 -5.05 11.36 4.69
N ILE A 151 -4.48 11.53 3.49
CA ILE A 151 -4.24 12.84 2.86
C ILE A 151 -5.49 13.30 2.12
N ASN A 152 -5.84 14.59 2.24
CA ASN A 152 -6.97 15.19 1.51
C ASN A 152 -6.53 15.97 0.27
N VAL A 153 -7.48 16.22 -0.64
CA VAL A 153 -7.25 16.92 -1.92
C VAL A 153 -6.59 18.29 -1.76
N ASN A 154 -6.92 19.03 -0.69
CA ASN A 154 -6.32 20.34 -0.45
C ASN A 154 -4.82 20.24 -0.07
N GLN A 155 -4.45 19.19 0.68
CA GLN A 155 -3.05 18.91 1.02
C GLN A 155 -2.29 18.46 -0.23
N ILE A 156 -2.91 17.61 -1.06
CA ILE A 156 -2.34 17.14 -2.34
C ILE A 156 -2.07 18.34 -3.25
N ALA A 157 -3.05 19.22 -3.46
CA ALA A 157 -2.92 20.39 -4.32
C ALA A 157 -1.76 21.30 -3.87
N LYS A 158 -1.66 21.60 -2.57
CA LYS A 158 -0.55 22.41 -2.02
C LYS A 158 0.81 21.76 -2.26
N THR A 159 0.90 20.44 -2.04
CA THR A 159 2.13 19.68 -2.29
C THR A 159 2.50 19.71 -3.78
N TYR A 160 1.53 19.51 -4.65
CA TYR A 160 1.74 19.53 -6.11
C TYR A 160 2.18 20.91 -6.62
N GLU A 161 1.56 21.99 -6.11
CA GLU A 161 2.00 23.35 -6.42
C GLU A 161 3.45 23.62 -5.98
N GLN A 162 3.82 23.14 -4.80
CA GLN A 162 5.19 23.30 -4.30
C GLN A 162 6.20 22.48 -5.12
N LEU A 163 5.86 21.25 -5.51
CA LEU A 163 6.68 20.41 -6.39
C LEU A 163 6.92 21.11 -7.75
N LYS A 164 5.87 21.69 -8.33
CA LYS A 164 5.97 22.50 -9.57
C LYS A 164 6.88 23.70 -9.40
N LYS A 165 6.72 24.46 -8.32
CA LYS A 165 7.55 25.63 -8.02
C LYS A 165 9.02 25.27 -7.92
N ASP A 166 9.34 24.12 -7.35
CA ASP A 166 10.71 23.64 -7.17
C ASP A 166 11.22 22.82 -8.38
N ASN A 167 10.44 22.76 -9.49
CA ASN A 167 10.75 21.99 -10.70
C ASN A 167 11.02 20.51 -10.43
N ILE A 168 10.32 19.91 -9.46
CA ILE A 168 10.38 18.49 -9.16
C ILE A 168 9.30 17.75 -9.96
N ASN A 169 9.72 16.90 -10.90
CA ASN A 169 8.81 16.06 -11.65
C ASN A 169 8.48 14.79 -10.86
N MET A 170 7.30 14.76 -10.24
CA MET A 170 6.81 13.66 -9.41
C MET A 170 5.36 13.35 -9.77
N GLU A 171 5.09 12.10 -10.10
CA GLU A 171 3.73 11.62 -10.30
C GLU A 171 3.07 11.30 -8.95
N ILE A 172 1.81 11.69 -8.81
CA ILE A 172 1.01 11.44 -7.61
C ILE A 172 -0.08 10.41 -7.92
N GLU A 173 -0.09 9.33 -7.16
CA GLU A 173 -1.09 8.26 -7.23
C GLU A 173 -1.91 8.23 -5.94
N VAL A 174 -3.24 8.10 -6.05
CA VAL A 174 -4.14 7.95 -4.91
C VAL A 174 -5.09 6.76 -5.10
N PHE A 175 -5.59 6.21 -4.00
CA PHE A 175 -6.66 5.21 -4.09
C PHE A 175 -7.98 5.87 -4.43
N GLY A 176 -8.70 5.32 -5.41
CA GLY A 176 -10.03 5.78 -5.84
C GLY A 176 -11.17 4.86 -5.41
N HIS A 177 -10.89 3.56 -5.19
CA HIS A 177 -11.94 2.59 -4.83
C HIS A 177 -11.39 1.43 -3.99
N GLY A 178 -12.25 0.90 -3.12
CA GLY A 178 -12.04 -0.36 -2.40
C GLY A 178 -11.67 -0.21 -0.94
N ALA A 179 -11.11 -1.27 -0.35
CA ALA A 179 -10.89 -1.37 1.09
C ALA A 179 -9.93 -0.32 1.66
N LEU A 180 -10.35 0.37 2.72
CA LEU A 180 -9.49 1.23 3.53
C LEU A 180 -8.80 0.42 4.65
N CYS A 181 -7.62 0.88 5.06
CA CYS A 181 -6.94 0.43 6.26
C CYS A 181 -7.37 1.30 7.45
N TYR A 182 -7.47 0.73 8.64
CA TYR A 182 -7.77 1.46 9.86
C TYR A 182 -6.56 2.26 10.37
N SER A 183 -5.37 1.67 10.30
CA SER A 183 -4.12 2.30 10.69
C SER A 183 -3.57 3.17 9.56
N VAL A 184 -2.81 4.20 9.90
CA VAL A 184 -1.91 4.86 8.96
C VAL A 184 -1.08 3.78 8.24
N SER A 185 -0.99 3.90 6.93
CA SER A 185 -0.40 2.87 6.07
C SER A 185 1.06 2.58 6.44
N GLY A 186 1.42 1.30 6.56
CA GLY A 186 2.76 0.86 6.98
C GLY A 186 2.99 0.81 8.50
N ASN A 187 2.18 1.51 9.29
CA ASN A 187 2.37 1.67 10.74
C ASN A 187 1.37 0.83 11.55
N CYS A 188 1.23 -0.46 11.21
CA CYS A 188 0.37 -1.40 11.95
C CYS A 188 1.13 -2.66 12.31
N TYR A 189 1.39 -2.82 13.59
CA TYR A 189 2.07 -3.98 14.18
C TYR A 189 1.12 -4.94 14.92
N MET A 190 -0.17 -4.58 15.06
CA MET A 190 -1.14 -5.34 15.85
C MET A 190 -1.30 -6.79 15.36
N SER A 191 -1.20 -7.03 14.06
CA SER A 191 -1.28 -8.39 13.49
C SER A 191 -0.05 -9.22 13.85
N SER A 192 1.14 -8.65 13.78
CA SER A 192 2.41 -9.27 14.12
C SER A 192 2.45 -9.68 15.60
N TYR A 193 2.21 -8.74 16.50
CA TYR A 193 2.24 -8.99 17.95
C TYR A 193 1.13 -9.93 18.45
N ASN A 194 0.00 -10.02 17.74
CA ASN A 194 -1.10 -10.90 18.14
C ASN A 194 -0.97 -12.34 17.64
N SER A 195 -0.25 -12.56 16.56
CA SER A 195 -0.26 -13.84 15.85
C SER A 195 1.03 -14.16 15.09
N GLY A 196 2.09 -13.38 15.22
CA GLY A 196 3.32 -13.51 14.43
C GLY A 196 3.16 -13.19 12.94
N ARG A 197 1.97 -12.77 12.50
CA ARG A 197 1.66 -12.49 11.08
C ARG A 197 1.84 -11.02 10.77
N SER A 198 3.02 -10.64 10.25
CA SER A 198 3.32 -9.25 9.93
C SER A 198 2.49 -8.71 8.75
N GLY A 199 1.85 -7.54 8.95
CA GLY A 199 1.21 -6.78 7.88
C GLY A 199 2.22 -6.22 6.88
N ASN A 200 3.40 -5.84 7.37
CA ASN A 200 4.53 -5.32 6.57
C ASN A 200 5.25 -6.40 5.75
N ARG A 201 4.94 -7.68 6.02
CA ARG A 201 5.39 -8.86 5.26
C ARG A 201 4.25 -9.54 4.48
N GLY A 202 3.15 -8.85 4.28
CA GLY A 202 2.02 -9.34 3.48
C GLY A 202 1.11 -10.36 4.15
N ALA A 203 1.33 -10.69 5.44
CA ALA A 203 0.62 -11.75 6.15
C ALA A 203 -0.47 -11.25 7.11
N CYS A 204 -0.96 -10.01 6.97
CA CYS A 204 -1.92 -9.39 7.87
C CYS A 204 -3.14 -10.28 8.19
N ALA A 205 -3.41 -10.51 9.49
CA ALA A 205 -4.56 -11.28 9.99
C ALA A 205 -5.85 -10.46 10.13
N GLN A 206 -5.84 -9.21 9.67
CA GLN A 206 -6.96 -8.26 9.71
C GLN A 206 -7.60 -8.10 11.12
N PRO A 207 -6.82 -7.80 12.18
CA PRO A 207 -7.39 -7.61 13.51
C PRO A 207 -8.43 -6.48 13.56
N CYS A 208 -8.30 -5.44 12.73
CA CYS A 208 -9.27 -4.35 12.62
C CYS A 208 -10.67 -4.79 12.13
N ARG A 209 -10.82 -6.00 11.57
CA ARG A 209 -12.11 -6.56 11.10
C ARG A 209 -12.75 -7.52 12.12
N ARG A 210 -12.35 -7.45 13.39
CA ARG A 210 -12.93 -8.22 14.49
C ARG A 210 -13.92 -7.39 15.29
N GLU A 211 -14.72 -8.09 16.12
CA GLU A 211 -15.61 -7.45 17.07
C GLU A 211 -14.88 -7.06 18.34
N TYR A 212 -15.04 -5.80 18.72
CA TYR A 212 -14.47 -5.23 19.95
C TYR A 212 -15.56 -4.62 20.83
N ARG A 213 -15.18 -4.38 22.07
CA ARG A 213 -15.89 -3.56 23.04
C ARG A 213 -14.96 -2.45 23.50
N LEU A 214 -15.42 -1.20 23.44
CA LEU A 214 -14.69 -0.06 23.99
C LEU A 214 -15.27 0.31 25.33
N LYS A 215 -14.39 0.39 26.34
CA LYS A 215 -14.72 0.76 27.72
C LYS A 215 -13.96 2.00 28.13
N TYR A 216 -14.63 2.91 28.82
CA TYR A 216 -14.02 4.08 29.43
C TYR A 216 -14.48 4.20 30.88
N ARG A 217 -13.55 4.35 31.82
CA ARG A 217 -13.83 4.39 33.27
C ARG A 217 -14.77 3.25 33.73
N GLY A 218 -14.62 2.06 33.15
CA GLY A 218 -15.43 0.88 33.44
C GLY A 218 -16.77 0.79 32.68
N TYR A 219 -17.25 1.87 32.08
CA TYR A 219 -18.49 1.89 31.30
C TYR A 219 -18.25 1.44 29.86
N ASN A 220 -19.19 0.67 29.32
CA ASN A 220 -19.17 0.28 27.92
C ASN A 220 -19.72 1.42 27.05
N ILE A 221 -18.90 1.96 26.14
CA ILE A 221 -19.23 3.09 25.27
C ILE A 221 -19.36 2.70 23.80
N GLY A 222 -18.98 1.47 23.45
CA GLY A 222 -19.15 0.98 22.07
C GLY A 222 -18.97 -0.53 21.97
N ASN A 223 -19.74 -1.14 21.04
CA ASN A 223 -19.66 -2.56 20.71
C ASN A 223 -19.80 -2.76 19.20
N GLY A 224 -19.08 -3.73 18.65
CA GLY A 224 -19.20 -4.13 17.25
C GLY A 224 -17.84 -4.21 16.57
N TYR A 225 -17.83 -3.99 15.28
CA TYR A 225 -16.61 -3.98 14.46
C TYR A 225 -15.93 -2.60 14.51
N LEU A 226 -15.60 -2.16 15.74
CA LEU A 226 -15.23 -0.78 16.04
C LEU A 226 -14.10 -0.19 15.19
N LEU A 227 -13.17 -1.05 14.71
CA LEU A 227 -12.04 -0.66 13.87
C LEU A 227 -12.31 -0.94 12.37
N SER A 228 -13.55 -1.31 11.99
CA SER A 228 -13.87 -1.62 10.59
C SER A 228 -14.26 -0.35 9.84
N THR A 229 -13.51 -0.03 8.78
CA THR A 229 -13.82 1.07 7.86
C THR A 229 -14.88 0.68 6.84
N HIS A 230 -15.61 1.65 6.29
CA HIS A 230 -16.29 1.55 5.01
C HIS A 230 -15.27 1.35 3.87
N ASP A 231 -15.75 1.04 2.67
CA ASP A 231 -14.90 0.99 1.47
C ASP A 231 -14.91 2.37 0.78
N LEU A 232 -13.77 2.76 0.26
CA LEU A 232 -13.61 4.02 -0.48
C LEU A 232 -14.33 3.95 -1.82
N ALA A 233 -15.00 5.05 -2.22
CA ALA A 233 -15.52 5.21 -3.58
C ALA A 233 -15.56 6.70 -3.97
N THR A 234 -14.67 7.10 -4.87
CA THR A 234 -14.47 8.51 -5.27
C THR A 234 -15.03 8.86 -6.64
N TYR A 235 -15.84 7.99 -7.22
CA TYR A 235 -16.34 8.15 -8.60
C TYR A 235 -17.10 9.46 -8.86
N ASN A 236 -17.67 10.09 -7.84
CA ASN A 236 -18.35 11.38 -7.94
C ASN A 236 -17.40 12.60 -7.83
N ASN A 237 -16.11 12.38 -7.54
CA ASN A 237 -15.17 13.43 -7.16
C ASN A 237 -13.88 13.39 -8.01
N LEU A 238 -13.93 12.77 -9.21
CA LEU A 238 -12.74 12.57 -10.05
C LEU A 238 -12.14 13.89 -10.54
N ASP A 239 -12.98 14.89 -10.83
CA ASP A 239 -12.53 16.23 -11.25
C ASP A 239 -11.71 16.90 -10.13
N ALA A 240 -12.22 16.90 -8.89
CA ALA A 240 -11.52 17.50 -7.75
C ALA A 240 -10.17 16.78 -7.46
N ILE A 241 -10.11 15.46 -7.66
CA ILE A 241 -8.88 14.67 -7.52
C ILE A 241 -7.90 15.03 -8.64
N SER A 242 -8.37 15.14 -9.88
CA SER A 242 -7.57 15.56 -11.03
C SER A 242 -7.01 16.98 -10.85
N ASP A 243 -7.85 17.93 -10.45
CA ASP A 243 -7.48 19.33 -10.25
C ASP A 243 -6.42 19.49 -9.13
N ALA A 244 -6.39 18.57 -8.15
CA ALA A 244 -5.35 18.53 -7.13
C ALA A 244 -3.98 18.09 -7.63
N GLY A 245 -3.85 17.67 -8.91
CA GLY A 245 -2.59 17.26 -9.52
C GLY A 245 -2.32 15.75 -9.45
N VAL A 246 -3.34 14.93 -9.18
CA VAL A 246 -3.22 13.47 -9.20
C VAL A 246 -3.15 12.97 -10.65
N THR A 247 -2.16 12.14 -10.94
CA THR A 247 -1.91 11.58 -12.28
C THR A 247 -2.44 10.16 -12.44
N SER A 248 -2.50 9.36 -11.36
CA SER A 248 -2.94 7.96 -11.40
C SER A 248 -3.98 7.66 -10.32
N LEU A 249 -5.07 6.99 -10.70
CA LEU A 249 -6.14 6.53 -9.82
C LEU A 249 -6.05 5.03 -9.62
N LYS A 250 -5.70 4.61 -8.39
CA LYS A 250 -5.54 3.20 -8.03
C LYS A 250 -6.81 2.58 -7.49
N LEU A 251 -7.22 1.46 -8.06
CA LEU A 251 -8.31 0.65 -7.55
C LEU A 251 -7.75 -0.47 -6.64
N GLU A 252 -8.36 -0.70 -5.47
CA GLU A 252 -7.94 -1.79 -4.56
C GLU A 252 -8.83 -3.01 -4.77
N GLY A 253 -8.22 -4.21 -4.83
CA GLY A 253 -9.00 -5.44 -5.01
C GLY A 253 -8.23 -6.68 -5.42
N ARG A 254 -6.90 -6.75 -5.22
CA ARG A 254 -6.06 -7.87 -5.69
C ARG A 254 -6.50 -9.27 -5.20
N MET A 255 -7.21 -9.35 -4.07
CA MET A 255 -7.79 -10.60 -3.54
C MET A 255 -9.28 -10.79 -3.92
N LYS A 256 -9.81 -9.99 -4.84
CA LYS A 256 -11.20 -10.02 -5.25
C LYS A 256 -11.40 -10.84 -6.52
N SER A 257 -12.66 -11.22 -6.79
CA SER A 257 -13.05 -11.98 -7.98
C SER A 257 -12.92 -11.15 -9.27
N GLY A 258 -12.87 -11.83 -10.42
CA GLY A 258 -12.90 -11.19 -11.73
C GLY A 258 -14.15 -10.32 -11.94
N ASP A 259 -15.31 -10.73 -11.41
CA ASP A 259 -16.56 -9.95 -11.50
C ASP A 259 -16.42 -8.60 -10.77
N TYR A 260 -15.80 -8.59 -9.58
CA TYR A 260 -15.52 -7.35 -8.87
C TYR A 260 -14.57 -6.45 -9.69
N ILE A 261 -13.45 -6.99 -10.15
CA ILE A 261 -12.44 -6.20 -10.89
C ILE A 261 -13.01 -5.69 -12.20
N GLY A 262 -13.67 -6.53 -12.99
CA GLY A 262 -14.29 -6.12 -14.25
C GLY A 262 -15.34 -5.02 -14.08
N THR A 263 -16.15 -5.12 -13.01
CA THR A 263 -17.17 -4.09 -12.71
C THR A 263 -16.52 -2.77 -12.33
N ILE A 264 -15.58 -2.75 -11.37
CA ILE A 264 -15.00 -1.48 -10.91
C ILE A 264 -14.19 -0.80 -12.00
N VAL A 265 -13.35 -1.56 -12.74
CA VAL A 265 -12.53 -0.99 -13.82
C VAL A 265 -13.42 -0.43 -14.94
N ASN A 266 -14.41 -1.20 -15.41
CA ASN A 266 -15.33 -0.75 -16.46
C ASN A 266 -16.16 0.46 -16.00
N SER A 267 -16.63 0.50 -14.76
CA SER A 267 -17.39 1.64 -14.24
C SER A 267 -16.53 2.91 -14.17
N TYR A 268 -15.34 2.84 -13.58
CA TYR A 268 -14.45 4.01 -13.48
C TYR A 268 -13.98 4.48 -14.85
N ARG A 269 -13.66 3.57 -15.79
CA ARG A 269 -13.29 3.93 -17.16
C ARG A 269 -14.39 4.70 -17.87
N ASN A 270 -15.62 4.19 -17.81
CA ASN A 270 -16.74 4.87 -18.47
C ASN A 270 -17.06 6.23 -17.83
N ILE A 271 -16.94 6.35 -16.48
CA ILE A 271 -17.15 7.63 -15.81
C ILE A 271 -16.05 8.63 -16.20
N LEU A 272 -14.78 8.21 -16.23
CA LEU A 272 -13.65 9.04 -16.67
C LEU A 272 -13.79 9.50 -18.13
N ASP A 273 -14.36 8.65 -18.99
CA ASP A 273 -14.62 8.97 -20.41
C ASP A 273 -15.88 9.84 -20.61
N GLY A 274 -16.61 10.17 -19.54
CA GLY A 274 -17.85 10.97 -19.61
C GLY A 274 -19.03 10.21 -20.20
N ASN A 275 -18.99 8.88 -20.24
CA ASN A 275 -20.06 8.07 -20.78
C ASN A 275 -21.25 8.02 -19.81
N THR A 276 -22.47 8.11 -20.35
CA THR A 276 -23.72 7.99 -19.57
C THR A 276 -24.12 6.52 -19.40
N GLY A 277 -24.58 6.17 -18.19
CA GLY A 277 -25.03 4.80 -17.87
C GLY A 277 -25.10 4.54 -16.37
N ASP A 278 -25.57 3.34 -15.99
CA ASP A 278 -25.72 2.92 -14.59
C ASP A 278 -24.38 2.47 -13.92
N TYR A 279 -23.26 3.02 -14.37
CA TYR A 279 -21.92 2.60 -13.91
C TYR A 279 -21.75 2.76 -12.41
N ALA A 280 -22.25 3.86 -11.83
CA ALA A 280 -22.21 4.10 -10.38
C ALA A 280 -23.05 3.08 -9.61
N LYS A 281 -24.24 2.73 -10.12
CA LYS A 281 -25.10 1.69 -9.50
C LYS A 281 -24.42 0.32 -9.49
N ASN A 282 -23.70 -0.04 -10.56
CA ASN A 282 -23.00 -1.31 -10.65
C ASN A 282 -21.95 -1.50 -9.54
N LEU A 283 -21.34 -0.41 -9.04
CA LEU A 283 -20.38 -0.47 -7.94
C LEU A 283 -21.04 -0.95 -6.63
N HIS A 284 -22.32 -0.66 -6.41
CA HIS A 284 -23.06 -1.12 -5.23
C HIS A 284 -23.50 -2.59 -5.30
N LEU A 285 -23.51 -3.19 -6.50
CA LEU A 285 -23.91 -4.59 -6.73
C LEU A 285 -22.77 -5.60 -6.56
N VAL A 286 -21.52 -5.11 -6.48
CA VAL A 286 -20.35 -5.94 -6.17
C VAL A 286 -19.94 -5.77 -4.71
N PHE A 287 -18.98 -6.57 -4.25
CA PHE A 287 -18.55 -6.55 -2.85
C PHE A 287 -18.27 -5.12 -2.34
N ASN A 288 -18.99 -4.71 -1.29
CA ASN A 288 -18.73 -3.47 -0.57
C ASN A 288 -19.16 -3.57 0.91
N ARG A 289 -18.63 -2.67 1.76
CA ARG A 289 -18.98 -2.47 3.17
C ARG A 289 -19.65 -1.12 3.37
N LYS A 290 -20.53 -0.72 2.47
CA LYS A 290 -20.95 0.66 2.23
C LYS A 290 -19.79 1.52 1.77
N PHE A 291 -20.08 2.69 1.19
CA PHE A 291 -19.08 3.59 0.66
C PHE A 291 -18.91 4.84 1.51
N THR A 292 -17.68 5.37 1.47
CA THR A 292 -17.28 6.68 1.99
C THR A 292 -16.45 7.37 0.90
N ASN A 293 -16.48 8.70 0.86
CA ASN A 293 -15.53 9.45 0.01
C ASN A 293 -14.12 9.47 0.62
N GLY A 294 -13.98 9.03 1.88
CA GLY A 294 -12.73 8.93 2.60
C GLY A 294 -12.13 10.26 3.04
N TYR A 295 -11.03 10.16 3.75
CA TYR A 295 -10.28 11.36 4.17
C TYR A 295 -9.83 12.21 2.97
N ILE A 296 -9.64 11.59 1.81
CA ILE A 296 -9.24 12.31 0.59
C ILE A 296 -10.22 13.42 0.22
N MET A 297 -11.51 13.22 0.43
CA MET A 297 -12.54 14.23 0.21
C MET A 297 -12.93 14.99 1.48
N GLY A 298 -12.26 14.74 2.59
CA GLY A 298 -12.47 15.43 3.86
C GLY A 298 -13.57 14.83 4.73
N ASP A 299 -13.98 13.58 4.47
CA ASP A 299 -14.91 12.88 5.36
C ASP A 299 -14.32 12.82 6.78
N LYS A 300 -15.17 13.05 7.78
CA LYS A 300 -14.77 12.96 9.19
C LYS A 300 -14.49 11.51 9.59
N PRO A 301 -13.68 11.26 10.63
CA PRO A 301 -13.38 9.90 11.07
C PRO A 301 -14.62 9.02 11.25
N GLY A 302 -15.67 9.54 11.87
CA GLY A 302 -16.92 8.82 12.07
C GLY A 302 -17.66 8.41 10.78
N GLU A 303 -17.48 9.14 9.67
CA GLU A 303 -18.07 8.84 8.36
C GLU A 303 -17.26 7.79 7.60
N VAL A 304 -15.96 7.70 7.89
CA VAL A 304 -15.07 6.68 7.32
C VAL A 304 -15.26 5.33 8.01
N MET A 305 -15.67 5.31 9.28
CA MET A 305 -15.78 4.08 10.07
C MET A 305 -17.14 3.40 9.90
N GLY A 306 -17.13 2.13 9.45
CA GLY A 306 -18.33 1.33 9.23
C GLY A 306 -18.97 0.73 10.48
N ARG A 307 -18.19 0.44 11.53
CA ARG A 307 -18.50 -0.09 12.86
C ARG A 307 -19.59 -1.18 12.97
N GLY A 308 -20.53 -1.27 12.04
CA GLY A 308 -21.66 -2.23 12.09
C GLY A 308 -21.34 -3.60 11.51
N SER A 309 -20.46 -3.67 10.50
CA SER A 309 -20.14 -4.91 9.78
C SER A 309 -18.69 -4.94 9.31
N SER A 310 -18.14 -6.13 9.14
CA SER A 310 -16.83 -6.36 8.49
C SER A 310 -16.94 -7.02 7.12
N GLY A 311 -18.15 -7.44 6.74
CA GLY A 311 -18.45 -8.22 5.54
C GLY A 311 -19.17 -7.43 4.45
N HIS A 312 -19.47 -8.13 3.35
CA HIS A 312 -20.30 -7.62 2.28
C HIS A 312 -21.75 -7.46 2.77
N GLU A 313 -22.33 -6.28 2.54
CA GLU A 313 -23.75 -6.03 2.88
C GLU A 313 -24.66 -6.10 1.65
N GLY A 314 -24.15 -5.75 0.46
CA GLY A 314 -24.96 -5.65 -0.76
C GLY A 314 -25.65 -4.30 -0.89
N LEU A 315 -26.51 -4.17 -1.90
CA LEU A 315 -27.31 -2.98 -2.14
C LEU A 315 -28.64 -3.12 -1.40
N TYR A 316 -28.90 -2.25 -0.43
CA TYR A 316 -30.20 -2.19 0.25
C TYR A 316 -31.32 -1.78 -0.72
N ILE A 317 -32.41 -2.57 -0.77
CA ILE A 317 -33.56 -2.31 -1.63
C ILE A 317 -34.83 -1.98 -0.85
N GLY A 318 -35.00 -2.54 0.34
CA GLY A 318 -36.22 -2.29 1.14
C GLY A 318 -36.39 -3.30 2.26
N ASP A 319 -37.61 -3.31 2.83
CA ASP A 319 -37.99 -4.12 3.98
C ASP A 319 -39.11 -5.09 3.66
N ILE A 320 -39.10 -6.26 4.30
CA ILE A 320 -40.22 -7.20 4.23
C ILE A 320 -41.41 -6.62 4.99
N VAL A 321 -42.54 -6.41 4.29
CA VAL A 321 -43.75 -5.85 4.86
C VAL A 321 -44.87 -6.87 4.98
N LYS A 322 -44.86 -7.97 4.24
CA LYS A 322 -45.87 -9.02 4.30
C LYS A 322 -45.29 -10.39 4.01
N ILE A 323 -45.76 -11.43 4.70
CA ILE A 323 -45.43 -12.83 4.47
C ILE A 323 -46.74 -13.63 4.36
N ASP A 324 -46.90 -14.33 3.23
CA ASP A 324 -48.06 -15.20 2.96
C ASP A 324 -47.57 -16.58 2.47
N GLY A 325 -47.43 -17.51 3.39
CA GLY A 325 -46.87 -18.82 3.13
C GLY A 325 -45.37 -18.72 2.72
N THR A 326 -45.06 -19.00 1.46
CA THR A 326 -43.73 -18.86 0.87
C THR A 326 -43.54 -17.55 0.11
N GLU A 327 -44.66 -16.81 -0.11
CA GLU A 327 -44.57 -15.50 -0.76
C GLU A 327 -44.20 -14.41 0.27
N VAL A 328 -43.22 -13.62 -0.10
CA VAL A 328 -42.65 -12.53 0.71
C VAL A 328 -42.75 -11.24 -0.09
N THR A 329 -43.44 -10.24 0.46
CA THR A 329 -43.55 -8.90 -0.13
C THR A 329 -42.49 -7.98 0.48
N ILE A 330 -41.68 -7.40 -0.38
CA ILE A 330 -40.62 -6.44 -0.06
C ILE A 330 -41.10 -5.06 -0.53
N GLU A 331 -41.27 -4.11 0.39
CA GLU A 331 -41.54 -2.71 0.05
C GLU A 331 -40.23 -2.02 -0.33
N ILE A 332 -40.15 -1.43 -1.52
CA ILE A 332 -38.98 -0.72 -2.00
C ILE A 332 -38.83 0.62 -1.30
N LYS A 333 -37.77 0.79 -0.51
CA LYS A 333 -37.45 2.04 0.20
C LYS A 333 -36.50 2.92 -0.55
N ASN A 334 -35.63 2.32 -1.38
CA ASN A 334 -34.58 3.02 -2.12
C ASN A 334 -34.94 3.12 -3.60
N LYS A 335 -35.84 4.07 -3.92
CA LYS A 335 -36.31 4.28 -5.29
C LYS A 335 -35.28 4.83 -6.25
N ASP A 336 -34.32 5.61 -5.77
CA ASP A 336 -33.23 6.17 -6.58
C ASP A 336 -32.29 5.09 -7.11
N ASN A 337 -32.17 3.98 -6.40
CA ASN A 337 -31.38 2.82 -6.76
C ASN A 337 -32.22 1.60 -7.16
N TYR A 338 -33.46 1.84 -7.65
CA TYR A 338 -34.31 0.75 -8.13
C TYR A 338 -33.58 -0.06 -9.23
N ILE A 339 -33.55 -1.36 -9.02
CA ILE A 339 -32.97 -2.34 -9.95
C ILE A 339 -34.00 -3.45 -10.17
N THR A 340 -34.26 -3.74 -11.42
CA THR A 340 -35.07 -4.89 -11.79
C THR A 340 -34.34 -6.17 -11.45
N LEU A 341 -34.91 -6.97 -10.53
CA LEU A 341 -34.32 -8.27 -10.18
C LEU A 341 -34.61 -9.29 -11.27
N GLU A 342 -33.68 -10.24 -11.40
CA GLU A 342 -33.78 -11.36 -12.32
C GLU A 342 -33.66 -12.70 -11.58
N LYS A 343 -34.23 -13.74 -12.16
CA LYS A 343 -34.04 -15.13 -11.69
C LYS A 343 -32.55 -15.47 -11.72
N GLY A 344 -32.00 -15.85 -10.57
CA GLY A 344 -30.59 -16.14 -10.36
C GLY A 344 -29.80 -15.02 -9.67
N ASP A 345 -30.44 -13.84 -9.43
CA ASP A 345 -29.84 -12.83 -8.55
C ASP A 345 -29.75 -13.33 -7.10
N GLY A 346 -28.72 -12.87 -6.39
CA GLY A 346 -28.52 -13.16 -4.98
C GLY A 346 -29.18 -12.09 -4.11
N ILE A 347 -30.03 -12.52 -3.18
CA ILE A 347 -30.66 -11.65 -2.18
C ILE A 347 -30.17 -12.03 -0.79
N ALA A 348 -29.91 -11.03 0.04
CA ALA A 348 -29.54 -11.19 1.44
C ALA A 348 -30.59 -10.56 2.35
N PHE A 349 -31.01 -11.29 3.37
CA PHE A 349 -31.93 -10.89 4.44
C PHE A 349 -31.14 -10.57 5.71
N LYS A 350 -31.27 -9.38 6.25
CA LYS A 350 -30.59 -8.94 7.48
C LYS A 350 -31.58 -8.67 8.58
N TYR A 351 -31.53 -9.47 9.63
CA TYR A 351 -32.38 -9.34 10.81
C TYR A 351 -31.56 -9.51 12.09
N ASN A 352 -31.67 -8.54 13.02
CA ASN A 352 -30.90 -8.54 14.28
C ASN A 352 -29.40 -8.80 14.08
N GLY A 353 -28.79 -8.15 13.07
CA GLY A 353 -27.36 -8.25 12.76
C GLY A 353 -26.93 -9.59 12.12
N LYS A 354 -27.85 -10.50 11.81
CA LYS A 354 -27.55 -11.75 11.08
C LYS A 354 -27.98 -11.63 9.63
N ILE A 355 -27.08 -11.99 8.72
CA ILE A 355 -27.32 -11.98 7.28
C ILE A 355 -27.49 -13.41 6.79
N LYS A 356 -28.53 -13.66 5.95
CA LYS A 356 -28.75 -14.94 5.27
C LYS A 356 -29.03 -14.68 3.79
N GLY A 357 -28.31 -15.33 2.89
CA GLY A 357 -28.49 -15.19 1.44
C GLY A 357 -29.29 -16.33 0.82
N ILE A 358 -29.94 -16.03 -0.31
CA ILE A 358 -30.56 -16.98 -1.24
C ILE A 358 -30.27 -16.53 -2.67
N TYR A 359 -30.36 -17.45 -3.63
CA TYR A 359 -30.52 -17.11 -5.05
C TYR A 359 -32.00 -17.10 -5.38
N LEU A 360 -32.45 -16.11 -6.15
CA LEU A 360 -33.87 -16.03 -6.58
C LEU A 360 -34.21 -17.15 -7.56
N GLU A 361 -35.15 -18.00 -7.18
CA GLU A 361 -35.67 -19.05 -8.05
C GLU A 361 -36.81 -18.51 -8.90
N ASP A 362 -37.64 -17.63 -8.33
CA ASP A 362 -38.79 -17.06 -8.99
C ASP A 362 -39.17 -15.68 -8.42
N ILE A 363 -39.74 -14.81 -9.26
CA ILE A 363 -40.24 -13.48 -8.93
C ILE A 363 -41.72 -13.45 -9.32
N VAL A 364 -42.61 -13.37 -8.33
CA VAL A 364 -44.09 -13.41 -8.53
C VAL A 364 -44.58 -12.08 -9.11
N LYS A 365 -44.08 -10.97 -8.57
CA LYS A 365 -44.42 -9.60 -8.99
C LYS A 365 -43.28 -8.67 -8.73
N GLN A 366 -43.10 -7.69 -9.61
CA GLN A 366 -42.14 -6.63 -9.40
C GLN A 366 -42.57 -5.33 -10.05
N ASP A 367 -42.61 -4.24 -9.28
CA ASP A 367 -42.80 -2.87 -9.75
C ASP A 367 -41.94 -1.90 -8.91
N GLU A 368 -42.02 -0.60 -9.16
CA GLU A 368 -41.22 0.44 -8.49
C GLU A 368 -41.52 0.60 -6.99
N ASN A 369 -42.57 0.01 -6.46
CA ASN A 369 -43.00 0.13 -5.07
C ASN A 369 -42.81 -1.15 -4.28
N GLU A 370 -42.97 -2.31 -4.93
CA GLU A 370 -42.92 -3.60 -4.25
C GLU A 370 -42.35 -4.73 -5.14
N ILE A 371 -41.73 -5.69 -4.49
CA ILE A 371 -41.28 -6.94 -5.11
C ILE A 371 -41.85 -8.09 -4.31
N VAL A 372 -42.48 -9.07 -4.99
CA VAL A 372 -42.98 -10.29 -4.38
C VAL A 372 -42.14 -11.47 -4.89
N ILE A 373 -41.50 -12.18 -3.97
CA ILE A 373 -40.67 -13.35 -4.27
C ILE A 373 -41.15 -14.59 -3.51
N ASN A 374 -40.85 -15.76 -4.05
CA ASN A 374 -41.03 -17.04 -3.34
C ASN A 374 -39.72 -17.41 -2.60
N THR A 375 -39.84 -17.71 -1.31
CA THR A 375 -38.68 -18.22 -0.53
C THR A 375 -39.14 -19.21 0.55
N THR A 376 -38.38 -20.29 0.70
CA THR A 376 -38.54 -21.26 1.79
C THR A 376 -37.78 -20.86 3.06
N ARG A 377 -37.01 -19.76 3.01
CA ARG A 377 -36.28 -19.24 4.17
C ARG A 377 -37.23 -18.62 5.19
N LEU A 378 -36.99 -18.97 6.45
CA LEU A 378 -37.67 -18.32 7.56
C LEU A 378 -37.17 -16.87 7.70
N VAL A 379 -38.01 -15.93 7.29
CA VAL A 379 -37.81 -14.48 7.42
C VAL A 379 -38.96 -13.89 8.28
N LYS A 380 -38.88 -12.64 8.66
CA LYS A 380 -39.89 -11.93 9.47
C LYS A 380 -40.17 -10.58 8.83
N GLU A 381 -41.35 -10.03 9.08
CA GLU A 381 -41.66 -8.64 8.76
C GLU A 381 -40.65 -7.69 9.45
N GLY A 382 -40.30 -6.60 8.80
CA GLY A 382 -39.27 -5.68 9.21
C GLY A 382 -37.82 -6.19 8.96
N THR A 383 -37.65 -7.29 8.20
CA THR A 383 -36.30 -7.74 7.76
C THR A 383 -35.81 -6.87 6.61
N GLU A 384 -34.61 -6.30 6.74
CA GLU A 384 -33.94 -5.57 5.67
C GLU A 384 -33.51 -6.52 4.54
N VAL A 385 -33.71 -6.10 3.28
CA VAL A 385 -33.40 -6.89 2.07
C VAL A 385 -32.39 -6.18 1.21
N PHE A 386 -31.36 -6.93 0.79
CA PHE A 386 -30.24 -6.43 0.00
C PHE A 386 -30.03 -7.30 -1.24
N ILE A 387 -29.59 -6.69 -2.36
CA ILE A 387 -29.01 -7.43 -3.49
C ILE A 387 -27.54 -7.70 -3.18
N SER A 388 -27.14 -8.97 -3.14
CA SER A 388 -25.76 -9.39 -2.83
C SER A 388 -25.01 -9.96 -4.02
N PHE A 389 -25.71 -10.26 -5.12
CA PHE A 389 -25.13 -10.72 -6.39
C PHE A 389 -26.07 -10.36 -7.54
N SER A 390 -25.52 -9.89 -8.66
CA SER A 390 -26.29 -9.62 -9.90
C SER A 390 -25.84 -10.55 -11.01
N LYS A 391 -26.77 -11.35 -11.50
CA LYS A 391 -26.54 -12.27 -12.63
C LYS A 391 -26.26 -11.51 -13.92
N SER A 392 -26.95 -10.41 -14.16
CA SER A 392 -26.77 -9.60 -15.37
C SER A 392 -25.36 -9.01 -15.43
N ILE A 393 -24.80 -8.51 -14.30
CA ILE A 393 -23.42 -8.08 -14.21
C ILE A 393 -22.47 -9.23 -14.53
N HIS A 394 -22.65 -10.39 -13.90
CA HIS A 394 -21.80 -11.56 -14.15
C HIS A 394 -21.79 -11.97 -15.64
N GLU A 395 -22.96 -12.01 -16.27
CA GLU A 395 -23.08 -12.35 -17.70
C GLU A 395 -22.44 -11.29 -18.60
N ASN A 396 -22.62 -10.00 -18.30
CA ASN A 396 -22.02 -8.90 -19.04
C ASN A 396 -20.49 -8.91 -18.97
N LEU A 397 -19.90 -9.43 -17.89
CA LEU A 397 -18.47 -9.49 -17.70
C LEU A 397 -17.81 -10.68 -18.44
N LYS A 398 -18.57 -11.68 -18.88
CA LYS A 398 -18.05 -12.82 -19.66
C LYS A 398 -17.32 -12.36 -20.94
N LYS A 399 -17.72 -11.21 -21.52
CA LYS A 399 -17.05 -10.62 -22.67
C LYS A 399 -15.60 -10.22 -22.39
N PHE A 400 -15.25 -9.90 -21.13
CA PHE A 400 -13.90 -9.49 -20.75
C PHE A 400 -12.98 -10.68 -20.40
N GLN A 401 -13.51 -11.89 -20.29
CA GLN A 401 -12.74 -13.08 -19.88
C GLN A 401 -11.86 -13.67 -20.99
N LYS A 402 -12.11 -13.31 -22.25
CA LYS A 402 -11.35 -13.84 -23.39
C LYS A 402 -10.15 -12.94 -23.67
N GLU A 403 -9.00 -13.56 -23.91
CA GLU A 403 -7.84 -12.85 -24.45
C GLU A 403 -8.19 -12.24 -25.82
N VAL A 404 -8.12 -10.92 -25.89
CA VAL A 404 -8.36 -10.16 -27.12
C VAL A 404 -7.26 -9.11 -27.25
N ILE A 405 -6.60 -9.05 -28.39
CA ILE A 405 -5.67 -7.98 -28.74
C ILE A 405 -6.47 -6.95 -29.55
N LYS A 406 -6.56 -5.74 -28.99
CA LYS A 406 -7.29 -4.62 -29.61
C LYS A 406 -6.39 -3.91 -30.62
N ASN A 407 -6.92 -3.61 -31.79
CA ASN A 407 -6.23 -2.76 -32.76
C ASN A 407 -6.28 -1.30 -32.28
N HIS A 408 -5.14 -0.71 -31.89
CA HIS A 408 -5.05 0.64 -31.34
C HIS A 408 -3.85 1.44 -31.87
N ILE A 409 -2.88 0.79 -32.54
CA ILE A 409 -1.68 1.43 -33.11
C ILE A 409 -1.85 1.62 -34.62
N PRO A 410 -1.87 2.88 -35.11
CA PRO A 410 -1.88 3.17 -36.54
C PRO A 410 -0.55 2.77 -37.19
N LEU A 411 -0.61 2.05 -38.30
CA LEU A 411 0.54 1.54 -39.02
C LEU A 411 0.48 2.00 -40.46
N SER A 412 1.50 2.73 -40.90
CA SER A 412 1.65 3.19 -42.29
C SER A 412 2.55 2.26 -43.06
N LEU A 413 2.10 1.86 -44.26
CA LEU A 413 2.84 0.98 -45.17
C LEU A 413 3.22 1.73 -46.43
N THR A 414 4.48 1.59 -46.89
CA THR A 414 4.91 2.04 -48.19
C THR A 414 5.45 0.85 -48.97
N LEU A 415 4.69 0.40 -49.96
CA LEU A 415 5.11 -0.67 -50.87
C LEU A 415 5.91 -0.07 -52.01
N SER A 416 7.08 -0.64 -52.30
CA SER A 416 7.96 -0.20 -53.40
C SER A 416 8.54 -1.39 -54.15
N TRP A 417 8.78 -1.21 -55.43
CA TRP A 417 9.34 -2.23 -56.33
C TRP A 417 10.56 -1.70 -57.06
N ASN A 418 11.57 -2.56 -57.25
CA ASN A 418 12.69 -2.31 -58.13
C ASN A 418 12.37 -2.76 -59.57
N GLU A 419 13.23 -2.43 -60.52
CA GLU A 419 13.10 -2.82 -61.94
C GLU A 419 13.09 -4.35 -62.13
N ASP A 420 13.75 -5.09 -61.29
CA ASP A 420 13.81 -6.57 -61.25
C ASP A 420 12.58 -7.22 -60.59
N LEU A 421 11.55 -6.44 -60.25
CA LEU A 421 10.33 -6.83 -59.54
C LEU A 421 10.54 -7.25 -58.08
N THR A 422 11.73 -6.98 -57.49
CA THR A 422 11.90 -7.17 -56.05
C THR A 422 11.04 -6.16 -55.30
N GLY A 423 10.18 -6.65 -54.40
CA GLY A 423 9.29 -5.82 -53.60
C GLY A 423 9.85 -5.55 -52.18
N PHE A 424 9.53 -4.39 -51.65
CA PHE A 424 9.83 -3.98 -50.27
C PHE A 424 8.59 -3.36 -49.66
N VAL A 425 8.43 -3.59 -48.33
CA VAL A 425 7.44 -2.91 -47.49
C VAL A 425 8.18 -2.10 -46.44
N ASN A 426 8.14 -0.78 -46.51
CA ASN A 426 8.57 0.07 -45.44
C ASN A 426 7.38 0.25 -44.49
N VAL A 427 7.62 0.10 -43.21
CA VAL A 427 6.62 0.13 -42.12
C VAL A 427 7.00 1.23 -41.15
N GLU A 428 6.03 2.05 -40.78
CA GLU A 428 6.19 3.16 -39.86
C GLU A 428 5.02 3.20 -38.85
N TYR A 429 5.31 3.39 -37.58
CA TYR A 429 4.33 3.64 -36.52
C TYR A 429 5.00 4.34 -35.34
N TYR A 430 4.21 4.93 -34.44
CA TYR A 430 4.70 5.62 -33.26
C TYR A 430 4.44 4.82 -31.98
N LEU A 431 5.42 4.79 -31.07
CA LEU A 431 5.32 4.31 -29.69
C LEU A 431 5.89 5.39 -28.76
N ASP A 432 5.11 5.85 -27.80
CA ASP A 432 5.53 6.86 -26.82
C ASP A 432 6.24 8.07 -27.48
N ASP A 433 5.68 8.60 -28.57
CA ASP A 433 6.23 9.67 -29.42
C ASP A 433 7.51 9.30 -30.19
N GLU A 434 8.04 8.08 -30.07
CA GLU A 434 9.18 7.59 -30.85
C GLU A 434 8.71 6.94 -32.17
N LEU A 435 9.33 7.36 -33.30
CA LEU A 435 9.06 6.78 -34.63
C LEU A 435 9.79 5.44 -34.76
N ILE A 436 9.04 4.35 -34.80
CA ILE A 436 9.54 3.03 -35.16
C ILE A 436 9.40 2.83 -36.64
N ASN A 437 10.50 2.49 -37.34
CA ASN A 437 10.48 2.18 -38.75
C ASN A 437 11.37 0.97 -39.06
N PHE A 438 10.96 0.21 -40.06
CA PHE A 438 11.76 -0.88 -40.62
C PHE A 438 11.39 -1.18 -42.07
N ARG A 439 12.27 -1.86 -42.77
CA ARG A 439 12.08 -2.29 -44.12
C ARG A 439 12.05 -3.80 -44.21
N HIS A 440 10.91 -4.34 -44.64
CA HIS A 440 10.73 -5.76 -44.91
C HIS A 440 11.00 -6.04 -46.39
N LYS A 441 11.96 -6.94 -46.69
CA LYS A 441 12.21 -7.39 -48.05
C LYS A 441 11.29 -8.56 -48.34
N VAL A 442 10.47 -8.39 -49.40
CA VAL A 442 9.58 -9.46 -49.85
C VAL A 442 10.37 -10.53 -50.58
N ILE A 443 10.46 -11.72 -50.03
CA ILE A 443 11.09 -12.89 -50.63
C ILE A 443 9.98 -13.64 -51.42
N GLY A 444 9.75 -13.25 -52.65
CA GLY A 444 8.76 -13.88 -53.54
C GLY A 444 9.00 -13.49 -54.99
N LYS A 445 8.66 -14.36 -55.92
CA LYS A 445 8.71 -14.04 -57.36
C LYS A 445 7.42 -13.29 -57.68
N PHE A 446 7.52 -11.97 -57.78
CA PHE A 446 6.49 -11.21 -58.45
C PHE A 446 6.65 -11.43 -59.94
N GLU A 447 5.58 -11.78 -60.60
CA GLU A 447 5.58 -12.10 -62.04
C GLU A 447 4.80 -11.02 -62.79
N LYS A 448 5.06 -10.92 -64.08
CA LYS A 448 4.16 -10.16 -64.99
C LYS A 448 2.87 -10.92 -65.11
N ALA A 449 1.75 -10.24 -64.99
CA ALA A 449 0.42 -10.83 -65.17
C ALA A 449 0.23 -11.39 -66.56
N LYS A 450 -0.17 -12.65 -66.71
CA LYS A 450 -0.50 -13.26 -67.97
C LYS A 450 -1.89 -12.83 -68.52
N ASN A 451 -2.85 -12.59 -67.62
CA ASN A 451 -4.23 -12.24 -67.92
C ASN A 451 -4.68 -10.94 -67.27
N LYS A 452 -4.73 -10.83 -66.00
CA LYS A 452 -5.22 -9.65 -65.23
C LYS A 452 -4.26 -9.24 -64.14
N PRO A 453 -3.71 -8.00 -64.19
CA PRO A 453 -2.86 -7.44 -63.13
C PRO A 453 -3.62 -7.32 -61.82
N ILE A 454 -2.89 -7.34 -60.70
CA ILE A 454 -3.44 -7.05 -59.37
C ILE A 454 -3.69 -5.54 -59.25
N THR A 455 -4.81 -5.15 -58.66
CA THR A 455 -5.14 -3.74 -58.41
C THR A 455 -4.69 -3.29 -57.02
N LYS A 456 -4.47 -1.98 -56.81
CA LYS A 456 -4.12 -1.37 -55.53
C LYS A 456 -5.17 -1.70 -54.47
N GLU A 457 -6.45 -1.54 -54.79
CA GLU A 457 -7.56 -1.79 -53.86
C GLU A 457 -7.58 -3.25 -53.35
N LYS A 458 -7.13 -4.19 -54.23
CA LYS A 458 -7.06 -5.59 -53.84
C LYS A 458 -5.89 -5.87 -52.88
N ILE A 459 -4.75 -5.19 -53.09
CA ILE A 459 -3.61 -5.24 -52.17
C ILE A 459 -4.00 -4.62 -50.82
N GLU A 460 -4.56 -3.42 -50.82
CA GLU A 460 -5.04 -2.72 -49.62
C GLU A 460 -6.02 -3.58 -48.84
N LYS A 461 -7.04 -4.15 -49.47
CA LYS A 461 -8.02 -5.03 -48.82
C LYS A 461 -7.40 -6.27 -48.16
N GLN A 462 -6.28 -6.81 -48.65
CA GLN A 462 -5.64 -7.96 -48.05
C GLN A 462 -4.70 -7.56 -46.92
N LEU A 463 -3.96 -6.47 -47.07
CA LEU A 463 -3.02 -5.99 -46.07
C LEU A 463 -3.74 -5.39 -44.84
N SER A 464 -4.93 -4.80 -45.01
CA SER A 464 -5.72 -4.21 -43.93
C SER A 464 -6.39 -5.24 -43.02
N LYS A 465 -6.19 -6.55 -43.21
CA LYS A 465 -6.69 -7.60 -42.30
C LYS A 465 -5.74 -7.83 -41.15
N THR A 466 -5.82 -7.00 -40.11
CA THR A 466 -4.88 -6.98 -38.97
C THR A 466 -5.43 -7.60 -37.70
N GLY A 467 -6.61 -8.23 -37.73
CA GLY A 467 -7.24 -8.83 -36.55
C GLY A 467 -6.32 -9.79 -35.78
N GLY A 468 -6.33 -9.69 -34.45
CA GLY A 468 -5.46 -10.45 -33.54
C GLY A 468 -4.06 -9.83 -33.34
N THR A 469 -3.85 -8.57 -33.76
CA THR A 469 -2.64 -7.78 -33.56
C THR A 469 -2.99 -6.40 -32.99
N PRO A 470 -2.06 -5.67 -32.38
CA PRO A 470 -2.32 -4.31 -31.88
C PRO A 470 -2.50 -3.27 -33.00
N PHE A 471 -2.19 -3.61 -34.22
CA PHE A 471 -2.10 -2.66 -35.35
C PHE A 471 -3.38 -2.57 -36.15
N TYR A 472 -3.68 -1.37 -36.67
CA TYR A 472 -4.59 -1.17 -37.80
C TYR A 472 -3.87 -0.38 -38.90
N ILE A 473 -4.22 -0.63 -40.16
CA ILE A 473 -3.60 0.09 -41.27
C ILE A 473 -4.27 1.45 -41.41
N ASP A 474 -3.48 2.51 -41.23
CA ASP A 474 -3.90 3.90 -41.38
C ASP A 474 -3.71 4.35 -42.86
N GLU A 475 -2.54 4.08 -43.45
CA GLU A 475 -2.23 4.49 -44.79
C GLU A 475 -1.42 3.42 -45.56
N ILE A 476 -1.68 3.26 -46.86
CA ILE A 476 -0.87 2.45 -47.78
C ILE A 476 -0.44 3.29 -48.98
N LYS A 477 0.87 3.49 -49.11
CA LYS A 477 1.49 4.17 -50.29
C LYS A 477 2.10 3.17 -51.25
N PHE A 478 2.08 3.50 -52.55
CA PHE A 478 2.67 2.69 -53.60
C PHE A 478 3.71 3.50 -54.36
N HIS A 479 4.95 2.99 -54.45
CA HIS A 479 6.03 3.57 -55.23
C HIS A 479 6.51 2.59 -56.33
N ASN A 480 6.55 3.06 -57.57
CA ASN A 480 7.00 2.29 -58.72
C ASN A 480 6.27 0.95 -58.89
N MET A 481 4.95 0.92 -58.62
CA MET A 481 4.16 -0.27 -58.83
C MET A 481 4.02 -0.57 -60.35
N PRO A 482 4.51 -1.75 -60.84
CA PRO A 482 4.41 -2.09 -62.26
C PRO A 482 2.96 -2.30 -62.69
N ASP A 483 2.57 -1.75 -63.87
CA ASP A 483 1.19 -1.88 -64.42
C ASP A 483 0.79 -3.34 -64.64
N SER A 484 1.76 -4.20 -64.95
CA SER A 484 1.51 -5.63 -65.25
C SER A 484 1.82 -6.54 -64.05
N LEU A 485 1.79 -6.02 -62.82
CA LEU A 485 2.18 -6.79 -61.62
C LEU A 485 1.17 -7.89 -61.30
N PHE A 486 1.66 -9.10 -61.02
CA PHE A 486 0.90 -10.21 -60.45
C PHE A 486 1.49 -10.64 -59.13
N ILE A 487 0.64 -10.69 -58.08
CA ILE A 487 0.95 -11.18 -56.76
C ILE A 487 -0.13 -12.19 -56.33
N PRO A 488 0.20 -13.45 -56.04
CA PRO A 488 -0.76 -14.39 -55.49
C PRO A 488 -1.32 -13.86 -54.15
N ILE A 489 -2.59 -14.11 -53.88
CA ILE A 489 -3.21 -13.69 -52.60
C ILE A 489 -2.53 -14.39 -51.41
N SER A 490 -2.04 -15.63 -51.55
CA SER A 490 -1.23 -16.33 -50.55
C SER A 490 0.03 -15.57 -50.14
N GLU A 491 0.74 -14.99 -51.15
CA GLU A 491 1.92 -14.17 -50.94
C GLU A 491 1.59 -12.86 -50.18
N LEU A 492 0.53 -12.15 -50.61
CA LEU A 492 0.08 -10.98 -49.84
C LEU A 492 -0.27 -11.28 -48.40
N ASN A 493 -0.91 -12.42 -48.16
CA ASN A 493 -1.23 -12.87 -46.81
C ASN A 493 0.04 -13.24 -46.03
N GLN A 494 1.08 -13.78 -46.66
CA GLN A 494 2.35 -14.08 -46.03
C GLN A 494 3.10 -12.78 -45.68
N ILE A 495 3.23 -11.85 -46.65
CA ILE A 495 3.81 -10.51 -46.43
C ILE A 495 3.14 -9.83 -45.26
N ARG A 496 1.81 -9.83 -45.20
CA ARG A 496 1.07 -9.24 -44.09
C ARG A 496 1.46 -9.88 -42.73
N ARG A 497 1.48 -11.23 -42.65
CA ARG A 497 1.85 -11.94 -41.42
C ARG A 497 3.27 -11.60 -40.98
N ASP A 498 4.22 -11.61 -41.90
CA ASP A 498 5.63 -11.36 -41.61
C ASP A 498 5.86 -9.91 -41.17
N VAL A 499 5.22 -8.96 -41.81
CA VAL A 499 5.27 -7.53 -41.48
C VAL A 499 4.66 -7.28 -40.09
N LEU A 500 3.47 -7.82 -39.84
CA LEU A 500 2.81 -7.64 -38.54
C LEU A 500 3.57 -8.34 -37.39
N ALA A 501 4.13 -9.53 -37.63
CA ALA A 501 4.96 -10.23 -36.65
C ALA A 501 6.23 -9.42 -36.33
N GLN A 502 6.92 -8.90 -37.34
CA GLN A 502 8.12 -8.07 -37.12
C GLN A 502 7.78 -6.75 -36.40
N ALA A 503 6.65 -6.12 -36.75
CA ALA A 503 6.19 -4.93 -36.02
C ALA A 503 5.87 -5.23 -34.54
N GLN A 504 5.23 -6.36 -34.27
CA GLN A 504 4.92 -6.81 -32.90
C GLN A 504 6.19 -7.13 -32.11
N ASP A 505 7.18 -7.80 -32.71
CA ASP A 505 8.47 -8.07 -32.05
C ASP A 505 9.20 -6.77 -31.70
N LEU A 506 9.17 -5.77 -32.58
CA LEU A 506 9.76 -4.46 -32.29
C LEU A 506 9.01 -3.71 -31.19
N LEU A 507 7.68 -3.77 -31.18
CA LEU A 507 6.86 -3.22 -30.09
C LEU A 507 7.22 -3.84 -28.74
N LEU A 508 7.28 -5.15 -28.63
CA LEU A 508 7.64 -5.82 -27.37
C LEU A 508 9.07 -5.54 -26.95
N ASN A 509 10.01 -5.47 -27.92
CA ASN A 509 11.40 -5.13 -27.64
C ASN A 509 11.59 -3.68 -27.18
N HIS A 510 10.68 -2.76 -27.51
CA HIS A 510 10.72 -1.37 -27.04
C HIS A 510 10.63 -1.29 -25.51
N TYR A 511 9.81 -2.14 -24.88
CA TYR A 511 9.64 -2.19 -23.43
C TYR A 511 10.75 -2.97 -22.70
N THR A 512 11.59 -3.73 -23.42
CA THR A 512 12.65 -4.52 -22.79
C THR A 512 13.99 -3.77 -22.78
N PRO A 513 14.81 -3.92 -21.70
CA PRO A 513 16.11 -3.29 -21.66
C PRO A 513 17.06 -3.86 -22.72
N THR A 514 17.92 -3.01 -23.25
CA THR A 514 18.90 -3.43 -24.26
C THR A 514 19.87 -4.49 -23.69
N LYS A 515 20.36 -5.40 -24.55
CA LYS A 515 21.39 -6.40 -24.18
C LYS A 515 22.62 -5.76 -23.54
N LYS A 516 22.99 -4.54 -23.95
CA LYS A 516 24.11 -3.77 -23.37
C LYS A 516 23.78 -3.34 -21.93
N SER A 517 22.60 -2.81 -21.68
CA SER A 517 22.14 -2.39 -20.36
C SER A 517 22.04 -3.60 -19.41
N VAL A 518 21.45 -4.70 -19.85
CA VAL A 518 21.36 -5.96 -19.08
C VAL A 518 22.77 -6.46 -18.69
N LYS A 519 23.73 -6.46 -19.61
CA LYS A 519 25.12 -6.89 -19.32
C LYS A 519 25.81 -5.96 -18.33
N ALA A 520 25.61 -4.65 -18.46
CA ALA A 520 26.19 -3.66 -17.55
C ALA A 520 25.62 -3.80 -16.13
N THR A 521 24.30 -3.93 -16.00
CA THR A 521 23.59 -4.15 -14.73
C THR A 521 24.02 -5.44 -14.06
N ARG A 522 24.12 -6.57 -14.80
CA ARG A 522 24.62 -7.84 -14.28
C ARG A 522 26.03 -7.72 -13.71
N LYS A 523 26.93 -6.96 -14.40
CA LYS A 523 28.28 -6.73 -13.90
C LYS A 523 28.29 -5.96 -12.57
N LYS A 524 27.42 -4.94 -12.43
CA LYS A 524 27.29 -4.17 -11.19
C LYS A 524 26.78 -5.08 -10.05
N LEU A 525 25.75 -5.90 -10.34
CA LEU A 525 25.17 -6.82 -9.37
C LEU A 525 26.17 -7.88 -8.90
N ASN A 526 26.92 -8.51 -9.79
CA ASN A 526 27.93 -9.52 -9.41
C ASN A 526 28.98 -8.90 -8.48
N LYS A 527 29.50 -7.71 -8.82
CA LYS A 527 30.43 -7.00 -7.94
C LYS A 527 29.79 -6.68 -6.59
N PHE A 528 28.54 -6.21 -6.59
CA PHE A 528 27.82 -5.94 -5.35
C PHE A 528 27.68 -7.20 -4.49
N TYR A 529 27.36 -8.36 -5.06
CA TYR A 529 27.24 -9.61 -4.31
C TYR A 529 28.56 -10.04 -3.70
N GLU A 530 29.66 -9.99 -4.44
CA GLU A 530 31.02 -10.29 -3.94
C GLU A 530 31.38 -9.37 -2.77
N ASP A 531 31.17 -8.06 -2.91
CA ASP A 531 31.43 -7.06 -1.88
C ASP A 531 30.52 -7.28 -0.65
N TYR A 532 29.23 -7.58 -0.85
CA TYR A 532 28.25 -7.81 0.22
C TYR A 532 28.51 -9.10 1.01
N GLU A 533 28.84 -10.20 0.32
CA GLU A 533 29.13 -11.49 0.97
C GLU A 533 30.43 -11.41 1.78
N SER A 534 31.47 -10.80 1.24
CA SER A 534 32.78 -10.67 1.89
C SER A 534 32.77 -9.69 3.07
N PHE A 535 31.86 -8.70 3.08
CA PHE A 535 31.79 -7.70 4.14
C PHE A 535 31.22 -8.28 5.44
N ASN A 536 31.93 -8.10 6.55
CA ASN A 536 31.47 -8.45 7.88
C ASN A 536 32.09 -7.51 8.93
N ASN A 537 31.23 -6.72 9.59
CA ASN A 537 31.65 -5.75 10.60
C ASN A 537 31.56 -6.37 12.01
N LEU A 538 32.45 -7.28 12.37
CA LEU A 538 32.49 -7.94 13.69
C LEU A 538 33.22 -7.10 14.77
N SER A 539 33.76 -5.92 14.46
CA SER A 539 34.76 -5.23 15.29
C SER A 539 34.22 -4.23 16.30
N LYS A 540 32.95 -3.86 16.26
CA LYS A 540 32.40 -2.86 17.18
C LYS A 540 31.79 -3.54 18.44
N LYS A 541 32.65 -3.97 19.38
CA LYS A 541 32.24 -4.26 20.77
C LYS A 541 32.04 -2.93 21.49
N LYS A 542 30.87 -2.33 21.40
CA LYS A 542 30.40 -1.26 22.29
C LYS A 542 29.40 -1.86 23.25
N ASN A 543 29.56 -1.62 24.56
CA ASN A 543 28.46 -1.83 25.49
C ASN A 543 27.43 -0.71 25.24
N PRO A 544 26.16 -1.03 24.97
CA PRO A 544 25.16 -0.01 24.73
C PRO A 544 24.91 0.81 26.00
N LYS A 545 24.64 2.11 25.84
CA LYS A 545 24.08 2.93 26.91
C LYS A 545 22.56 2.74 26.99
N ILE A 546 21.90 3.32 28.01
CA ILE A 546 20.45 3.32 28.13
C ILE A 546 19.90 4.64 27.58
N SER A 547 18.87 4.54 26.75
CA SER A 547 17.98 5.64 26.38
C SER A 547 16.57 5.37 26.91
N LEU A 548 15.80 6.41 27.21
CA LEU A 548 14.52 6.28 27.89
C LEU A 548 13.42 7.06 27.18
N PHE A 549 12.28 6.42 26.87
CA PHE A 549 11.06 7.11 26.51
C PHE A 549 10.22 7.44 27.76
N ILE A 550 9.80 8.70 27.87
CA ILE A 550 8.90 9.20 28.92
C ILE A 550 7.84 10.12 28.32
N ASP A 551 6.76 10.36 29.04
CA ASP A 551 5.65 11.21 28.62
C ASP A 551 5.28 12.32 29.64
N ASN A 552 5.97 12.40 30.76
CA ASN A 552 5.72 13.46 31.76
C ASN A 552 6.97 13.81 32.59
N LEU A 553 6.96 15.01 33.21
CA LEU A 553 8.08 15.52 34.00
C LEU A 553 8.30 14.81 35.34
N ASP A 554 7.28 14.16 35.91
CA ASP A 554 7.42 13.47 37.17
C ASP A 554 8.24 12.18 37.02
N GLN A 555 8.09 11.49 35.90
CA GLN A 555 8.99 10.40 35.52
C GLN A 555 10.44 10.92 35.43
N LEU A 556 10.65 12.10 34.83
CA LEU A 556 11.98 12.67 34.66
C LEU A 556 12.63 13.00 36.01
N LYS A 557 11.88 13.57 36.94
CA LYS A 557 12.36 13.83 38.31
C LYS A 557 12.81 12.54 39.03
N SER A 558 12.12 11.43 38.80
CA SER A 558 12.36 10.15 39.45
C SER A 558 13.64 9.44 39.02
N ILE A 559 14.24 9.85 37.89
CA ILE A 559 15.41 9.19 37.28
C ILE A 559 16.72 9.99 37.44
N SER A 560 16.71 11.05 38.23
CA SER A 560 17.91 11.85 38.53
C SER A 560 19.04 10.96 39.05
N GLY A 561 20.25 11.13 38.49
CA GLY A 561 21.45 10.38 38.89
C GLY A 561 21.75 9.11 38.07
N PHE A 562 20.92 8.73 37.12
CA PHE A 562 21.25 7.67 36.16
C PHE A 562 22.03 8.22 34.95
N ASP A 563 23.05 7.49 34.49
CA ASP A 563 23.79 7.80 33.25
C ASP A 563 22.97 7.36 32.03
N LEU A 564 22.23 8.31 31.42
CA LEU A 564 21.44 8.07 30.26
C LEU A 564 22.11 8.65 29.00
N LYS A 565 21.99 7.97 27.87
CA LYS A 565 22.42 8.51 26.58
C LYS A 565 21.45 9.58 26.09
N ARG A 566 20.13 9.24 26.10
CA ARG A 566 19.06 10.11 25.63
C ARG A 566 17.79 9.95 26.48
N VAL A 567 17.08 11.04 26.53
CA VAL A 567 15.69 11.07 27.01
C VAL A 567 14.78 11.48 25.86
N TYR A 568 13.93 10.58 25.43
CA TYR A 568 12.90 10.81 24.44
C TYR A 568 11.63 11.29 25.14
N PHE A 569 11.34 12.59 25.03
CA PHE A 569 10.18 13.21 25.67
C PHE A 569 8.99 13.22 24.68
N ASP A 570 7.93 12.47 24.98
CA ASP A 570 6.71 12.34 24.20
C ASP A 570 5.54 13.07 24.88
N GLY A 571 5.37 14.35 24.58
CA GLY A 571 4.27 15.16 25.11
C GLY A 571 2.97 15.12 24.28
N ASN A 572 2.88 14.28 23.27
CA ASN A 572 1.80 14.34 22.28
C ASN A 572 0.40 14.09 22.86
N CYS A 573 0.28 13.20 23.85
CA CYS A 573 -0.99 12.88 24.52
C CYS A 573 -1.29 13.74 25.75
N LEU A 574 -0.50 14.80 26.04
CA LEU A 574 -0.71 15.69 27.21
C LEU A 574 -1.87 16.67 27.01
N TYR A 575 -2.20 16.98 25.80
CA TYR A 575 -3.19 17.99 25.42
C TYR A 575 -4.20 17.41 24.41
N ASN A 576 -5.40 18.00 24.37
CA ASN A 576 -6.51 17.50 23.54
C ASN A 576 -6.74 18.33 22.28
N ASN A 577 -5.94 19.35 22.06
CA ASN A 577 -6.01 20.21 20.88
C ASN A 577 -4.64 20.82 20.54
N PRO A 578 -4.42 21.22 19.28
CA PRO A 578 -3.15 21.76 18.83
C PRO A 578 -2.81 23.14 19.47
N GLU A 579 -3.78 23.95 19.84
CA GLU A 579 -3.56 25.29 20.39
C GLU A 579 -2.87 25.17 21.77
N ASP A 580 -3.47 24.42 22.68
CA ASP A 580 -2.91 24.17 24.02
C ASP A 580 -1.56 23.44 23.94
N TYR A 581 -1.41 22.48 23.02
CA TYR A 581 -0.16 21.76 22.83
C TYR A 581 0.99 22.70 22.46
N TYR A 582 0.83 23.48 21.38
CA TYR A 582 1.89 24.34 20.88
C TYR A 582 2.17 25.56 21.78
N GLU A 583 1.23 25.97 22.64
CA GLU A 583 1.45 27.01 23.65
C GLU A 583 2.32 26.51 24.81
N ASN A 584 2.16 25.24 25.21
CA ASN A 584 2.79 24.73 26.44
C ASN A 584 4.00 23.82 26.20
N ILE A 585 4.13 23.16 25.05
CA ILE A 585 5.24 22.23 24.79
C ILE A 585 6.62 22.91 24.88
N PRO A 586 6.84 24.19 24.46
CA PRO A 586 8.13 24.83 24.62
C PRO A 586 8.57 24.94 26.09
N LYS A 587 7.64 25.25 26.99
CA LYS A 587 7.92 25.34 28.44
C LYS A 587 8.26 23.96 29.04
N LEU A 588 7.54 22.92 28.62
CA LEU A 588 7.82 21.54 29.07
C LEU A 588 9.20 21.07 28.62
N LEU A 589 9.60 21.40 27.39
CA LEU A 589 10.93 21.07 26.88
C LEU A 589 12.04 21.85 27.57
N GLU A 590 11.80 23.11 27.92
CA GLU A 590 12.70 23.93 28.72
C GLU A 590 12.91 23.31 30.12
N GLU A 591 11.82 22.94 30.83
CA GLU A 591 11.88 22.29 32.12
C GLU A 591 12.58 20.91 32.04
N ALA A 592 12.26 20.11 31.01
CA ALA A 592 12.88 18.81 30.79
C ALA A 592 14.40 18.94 30.54
N SER A 593 14.84 19.92 29.79
CA SER A 593 16.27 20.18 29.52
C SER A 593 17.04 20.50 30.81
N LEU A 594 16.45 21.28 31.71
CA LEU A 594 17.06 21.59 33.01
C LEU A 594 17.21 20.35 33.92
N MET A 595 16.35 19.35 33.72
CA MET A 595 16.36 18.08 34.49
C MET A 595 17.29 17.03 33.90
N THR A 596 17.77 17.21 32.68
CA THR A 596 18.62 16.24 31.94
C THR A 596 19.94 16.84 31.47
N PRO A 597 20.75 17.47 32.36
CA PRO A 597 21.95 18.19 31.93
C PRO A 597 23.02 17.29 31.29
N ASP A 598 23.03 16.01 31.66
CA ASP A 598 24.04 15.03 31.21
C ASP A 598 23.52 14.08 30.10
N ALA A 599 22.24 14.19 29.71
CA ALA A 599 21.63 13.36 28.67
C ALA A 599 21.10 14.24 27.53
N GLU A 600 21.16 13.73 26.32
CA GLU A 600 20.58 14.41 25.16
C GLU A 600 19.02 14.36 25.25
N LEU A 601 18.38 15.53 25.28
CA LEU A 601 16.93 15.62 25.25
C LEU A 601 16.43 15.58 23.80
N VAL A 602 15.55 14.64 23.50
CA VAL A 602 14.97 14.45 22.16
C VAL A 602 13.44 14.63 22.26
N TRP A 603 12.92 15.64 21.58
CA TRP A 603 11.48 15.84 21.45
C TRP A 603 10.87 14.87 20.45
N VAL A 604 9.92 14.03 20.88
CA VAL A 604 9.22 13.08 20.02
C VAL A 604 8.03 13.80 19.37
N LEU A 605 8.08 13.91 18.04
CA LEU A 605 7.01 14.51 17.25
C LEU A 605 5.82 13.54 17.10
N SER A 606 4.60 14.07 16.92
CA SER A 606 3.44 13.23 16.61
C SER A 606 3.64 12.48 15.29
N SER A 607 3.13 11.26 15.23
CA SER A 607 3.11 10.49 13.99
C SER A 607 2.23 11.17 12.96
N PHE A 608 2.63 11.11 11.68
CA PHE A 608 1.82 11.61 10.58
C PHE A 608 1.56 13.13 10.61
N ILE A 609 2.58 13.94 10.92
CA ILE A 609 2.49 15.41 10.86
C ILE A 609 2.58 15.92 9.42
N ASN A 610 1.85 16.99 9.13
CA ASN A 610 1.92 17.67 7.84
C ASN A 610 3.08 18.70 7.80
N GLU A 611 3.37 19.23 6.61
CA GLU A 611 4.49 20.17 6.38
C GLU A 611 4.39 21.44 7.24
N LYS A 612 3.18 21.96 7.44
CA LYS A 612 2.97 23.17 8.27
C LYS A 612 3.27 22.91 9.74
N GLU A 613 2.86 21.73 10.23
CA GLU A 613 3.15 21.29 11.60
C GLU A 613 4.65 21.07 11.80
N ALA A 614 5.32 20.39 10.86
CA ALA A 614 6.76 20.18 10.90
C ALA A 614 7.54 21.53 10.92
N SER A 615 7.14 22.50 10.10
CA SER A 615 7.71 23.85 10.11
C SER A 615 7.52 24.56 11.44
N LYS A 616 6.31 24.45 12.04
CA LYS A 616 6.03 25.02 13.36
C LYS A 616 6.88 24.38 14.47
N CYS A 617 7.10 23.05 14.40
CA CYS A 617 7.99 22.37 15.32
C CYS A 617 9.45 22.88 15.19
N ASN A 618 9.92 23.11 13.95
CA ASN A 618 11.26 23.69 13.74
C ASN A 618 11.38 25.13 14.27
N GLU A 619 10.33 25.95 14.18
CA GLU A 619 10.28 27.28 14.79
C GLU A 619 10.46 27.21 16.32
N ILE A 620 9.81 26.24 16.98
CA ILE A 620 9.97 25.99 18.42
C ILE A 620 11.40 25.55 18.76
N VAL A 621 12.00 24.67 17.96
CA VAL A 621 13.41 24.27 18.15
C VAL A 621 14.33 25.48 18.11
N LYS A 622 14.18 26.37 17.11
CA LYS A 622 14.96 27.61 16.98
C LYS A 622 14.73 28.60 18.13
N GLU A 623 13.50 28.71 18.62
CA GLU A 623 13.18 29.52 19.79
C GLU A 623 13.94 29.01 21.03
N LEU A 624 13.92 27.72 21.30
CA LEU A 624 14.63 27.10 22.41
C LEU A 624 16.16 27.28 22.27
N GLU A 625 16.71 27.08 21.08
CA GLU A 625 18.12 27.31 20.80
C GLU A 625 18.53 28.73 21.06
N SER A 626 17.70 29.72 20.70
CA SER A 626 17.94 31.14 20.97
C SER A 626 18.02 31.49 22.47
N LYS A 627 17.42 30.65 23.31
CA LYS A 627 17.49 30.70 24.79
C LYS A 627 18.68 29.89 25.37
N GLY A 628 19.51 29.27 24.50
CA GLY A 628 20.62 28.41 24.91
C GLY A 628 20.22 26.96 25.25
N ILE A 629 19.00 26.55 24.90
CA ILE A 629 18.48 25.20 25.14
C ILE A 629 18.62 24.40 23.84
N ILE A 630 19.49 23.39 23.86
CA ILE A 630 19.74 22.53 22.69
C ILE A 630 18.92 21.26 22.86
N ILE A 631 18.07 20.97 21.89
CA ILE A 631 17.28 19.75 21.83
C ILE A 631 17.42 19.11 20.44
N SER A 632 17.16 17.81 20.40
CA SER A 632 17.05 17.04 19.17
C SER A 632 15.58 16.69 18.90
N VAL A 633 15.26 16.19 17.71
CA VAL A 633 13.91 15.76 17.36
C VAL A 633 13.87 14.31 16.91
N MET A 634 12.75 13.63 17.15
CA MET A 634 12.46 12.29 16.64
C MET A 634 11.16 12.28 15.85
N GLY A 635 11.14 11.59 14.72
CA GLY A 635 9.92 11.39 13.93
C GLY A 635 10.02 10.18 13.01
N ASP A 636 9.04 10.04 12.11
CA ASP A 636 8.80 8.83 11.34
C ASP A 636 8.66 9.06 9.81
N PHE A 637 9.18 10.15 9.27
CA PHE A 637 9.18 10.40 7.84
C PHE A 637 10.57 10.79 7.29
N PRO A 638 10.93 10.30 6.07
CA PRO A 638 12.21 10.60 5.47
C PRO A 638 12.28 12.04 5.00
N GLY A 639 12.99 12.92 5.17
CA GLY A 639 13.02 14.34 4.76
C GLY A 639 13.07 15.29 5.95
N MET A 640 12.99 14.74 7.18
CA MET A 640 13.15 15.52 8.41
C MET A 640 14.48 16.26 8.46
N GLY A 641 15.57 15.62 8.03
CA GLY A 641 16.89 16.25 8.00
C GLY A 641 17.00 17.49 7.08
N GLU A 642 16.00 17.77 6.24
CA GLU A 642 15.92 18.99 5.44
C GLU A 642 15.08 20.10 6.13
N ILE A 643 14.28 19.76 7.13
CA ILE A 643 13.40 20.69 7.85
C ILE A 643 14.07 21.21 9.12
N PHE A 644 14.71 20.30 9.87
CA PHE A 644 15.24 20.60 11.20
C PHE A 644 16.73 20.90 11.15
N ASP A 645 17.11 21.99 11.82
CA ASP A 645 18.52 22.40 11.95
C ASP A 645 19.22 21.80 13.19
N CYS A 646 18.57 20.86 13.87
CA CYS A 646 19.08 20.10 15.01
C CYS A 646 19.28 18.61 14.67
N PRO A 647 19.93 17.79 15.53
CA PRO A 647 20.01 16.37 15.28
C PRO A 647 18.65 15.70 15.18
N VAL A 648 18.50 14.77 14.22
CA VAL A 648 17.26 14.09 13.88
C VAL A 648 17.38 12.59 14.13
N TYR A 649 16.42 12.02 14.85
CA TYR A 649 16.32 10.61 15.15
C TYR A 649 15.11 9.97 14.50
N GLY A 650 15.29 8.75 14.00
CA GLY A 650 14.22 7.98 13.36
C GLY A 650 13.53 7.04 14.32
N ASN A 651 12.19 7.17 14.45
CA ASN A 651 11.37 6.30 15.25
C ASN A 651 11.24 4.90 14.59
N HIS A 652 10.81 3.89 15.36
CA HIS A 652 10.60 2.50 14.88
C HIS A 652 9.63 2.39 13.70
N ASN A 653 8.74 3.36 13.52
CA ASN A 653 7.81 3.46 12.40
C ASN A 653 8.48 3.68 11.03
N LEU A 654 9.76 4.10 11.00
CA LEU A 654 10.57 4.10 9.77
C LEU A 654 10.92 2.69 9.27
N ASN A 655 10.58 1.66 10.04
CA ASN A 655 10.72 0.26 9.63
C ASN A 655 12.15 -0.09 9.17
N VAL A 656 13.14 0.16 10.02
CA VAL A 656 14.55 -0.16 9.72
C VAL A 656 14.78 -1.67 9.82
N TRP A 657 14.86 -2.35 8.67
CA TRP A 657 14.96 -3.81 8.57
C TRP A 657 16.29 -4.32 8.01
N ASN A 658 17.06 -3.45 7.33
CA ASN A 658 18.32 -3.82 6.72
C ASN A 658 19.33 -2.67 6.73
N SER A 659 20.60 -3.00 6.51
CA SER A 659 21.70 -2.06 6.52
C SER A 659 21.64 -1.00 5.42
N PHE A 660 20.94 -1.26 4.31
CA PHE A 660 20.76 -0.29 3.23
C PHE A 660 19.67 0.74 3.57
N THR A 661 18.66 0.36 4.38
CA THR A 661 17.74 1.32 4.98
C THR A 661 18.47 2.28 5.92
N VAL A 662 19.39 1.76 6.76
CA VAL A 662 20.26 2.60 7.59
C VAL A 662 21.04 3.59 6.75
N LYS A 663 21.67 3.12 5.66
CA LYS A 663 22.45 3.96 4.74
C LYS A 663 21.60 5.05 4.09
N ASN A 664 20.44 4.70 3.55
CA ASN A 664 19.53 5.66 2.90
C ASN A 664 19.06 6.75 3.86
N LEU A 665 18.68 6.38 5.09
CA LEU A 665 18.21 7.33 6.10
C LEU A 665 19.37 8.19 6.64
N LYS A 666 20.60 7.67 6.75
CA LYS A 666 21.78 8.49 7.04
C LYS A 666 21.99 9.56 5.96
N GLU A 667 21.90 9.19 4.68
CA GLU A 667 21.98 10.13 3.55
C GLU A 667 20.82 11.17 3.58
N ALA A 668 19.69 10.83 4.20
CA ALA A 668 18.55 11.73 4.45
C ALA A 668 18.75 12.66 5.66
N GLY A 669 19.89 12.56 6.37
CA GLY A 669 20.23 13.46 7.48
C GLY A 669 19.92 12.94 8.88
N PHE A 670 19.57 11.67 9.05
CA PHE A 670 19.36 11.08 10.37
C PHE A 670 20.66 10.82 11.13
N ASN A 671 20.67 11.13 12.43
CA ASN A 671 21.78 10.93 13.35
C ASN A 671 21.69 9.58 14.09
N GLY A 672 20.48 9.03 14.24
CA GLY A 672 20.26 7.72 14.83
C GLY A 672 18.91 7.15 14.46
N LEU A 673 18.77 5.83 14.57
CA LEU A 673 17.60 5.07 14.13
C LEU A 673 17.25 3.98 15.14
N ILE A 674 15.96 3.86 15.45
CA ILE A 674 15.41 2.73 16.18
C ILE A 674 15.15 1.58 15.19
N LEU A 675 15.74 0.42 15.46
CA LEU A 675 15.52 -0.79 14.69
C LEU A 675 14.08 -1.29 14.84
N SER A 676 13.54 -1.91 13.79
CA SER A 676 12.16 -2.42 13.83
C SER A 676 11.99 -3.50 14.89
N SER A 677 10.96 -3.36 15.73
CA SER A 677 10.56 -4.33 16.74
C SER A 677 9.97 -5.64 16.20
N GLU A 678 9.80 -5.74 14.88
CA GLU A 678 9.41 -6.97 14.20
C GLU A 678 10.61 -7.88 13.85
N LEU A 679 11.85 -7.41 13.97
CA LEU A 679 13.05 -8.21 13.71
C LEU A 679 13.34 -9.21 14.84
N SER A 680 13.83 -10.40 14.47
CA SER A 680 14.41 -11.35 15.41
C SER A 680 15.84 -10.96 15.79
N GLY A 681 16.34 -11.50 16.91
CA GLY A 681 17.72 -11.27 17.36
C GLY A 681 18.77 -11.63 16.30
N ASN A 682 18.55 -12.76 15.57
CA ASN A 682 19.42 -13.18 14.47
C ASN A 682 19.40 -12.19 13.29
N GLU A 683 18.24 -11.62 12.95
CA GLU A 683 18.13 -10.62 11.88
C GLU A 683 18.80 -9.31 12.29
N ILE A 684 18.64 -8.87 13.55
CA ILE A 684 19.32 -7.70 14.10
C ILE A 684 20.85 -7.90 14.06
N LYS A 685 21.34 -9.06 14.52
CA LYS A 685 22.77 -9.39 14.47
C LYS A 685 23.31 -9.35 13.04
N HIS A 686 22.58 -9.92 12.10
CA HIS A 686 22.96 -9.92 10.70
C HIS A 686 22.93 -8.50 10.10
N LEU A 687 21.91 -7.68 10.42
CA LEU A 687 21.83 -6.27 10.01
C LEU A 687 23.09 -5.51 10.48
N ILE A 688 23.44 -5.62 11.76
CA ILE A 688 24.59 -4.91 12.34
C ILE A 688 25.91 -5.41 11.71
N SER A 689 26.05 -6.73 11.48
CA SER A 689 27.25 -7.30 10.84
C SER A 689 27.44 -6.82 9.39
N LYS A 690 26.34 -6.55 8.68
CA LYS A 690 26.35 -6.04 7.30
C LYS A 690 26.27 -4.51 7.20
N ASN A 691 26.15 -3.80 8.32
CA ASN A 691 26.12 -2.34 8.32
C ASN A 691 27.53 -1.74 8.21
N ASN A 692 27.77 -1.03 7.11
CA ASN A 692 29.01 -0.27 6.85
C ASN A 692 28.82 1.25 6.95
N THR A 693 27.66 1.70 7.46
CA THR A 693 27.35 3.13 7.62
C THR A 693 27.98 3.61 8.93
N GLU A 694 28.80 4.63 8.82
CA GLU A 694 29.47 5.28 9.97
C GLU A 694 28.65 6.48 10.45
N ASP A 695 28.93 6.93 11.68
CA ASP A 695 28.35 8.13 12.31
C ASP A 695 26.81 8.16 12.33
N ILE A 696 26.20 7.00 12.60
CA ILE A 696 24.78 6.86 12.85
C ILE A 696 24.54 5.91 14.01
N ASP A 697 23.78 6.33 15.00
CA ASP A 697 23.43 5.51 16.15
C ASP A 697 22.35 4.48 15.82
N LEU A 698 22.55 3.23 16.24
CA LEU A 698 21.55 2.17 16.14
C LEU A 698 21.03 1.79 17.52
N GLU A 699 19.72 1.84 17.68
CA GLU A 699 19.06 1.65 18.96
C GLU A 699 17.98 0.57 18.89
N LEU A 700 17.77 -0.16 20.00
CA LEU A 700 16.79 -1.24 20.10
C LEU A 700 15.89 -1.05 21.32
N ILE A 701 14.57 -1.09 21.12
CA ILE A 701 13.61 -1.12 22.25
C ILE A 701 13.66 -2.52 22.87
N VAL A 702 14.01 -2.59 24.16
CA VAL A 702 14.14 -3.85 24.91
C VAL A 702 13.09 -4.03 26.00
N ASN A 703 12.38 -2.95 26.35
CA ASN A 703 11.28 -3.00 27.31
C ASN A 703 10.22 -1.94 26.98
N GLY A 704 8.94 -2.27 27.18
CA GLY A 704 7.85 -1.31 27.14
C GLY A 704 6.57 -1.83 26.46
N ASN A 705 5.49 -1.07 26.61
CA ASN A 705 4.22 -1.31 25.95
C ASN A 705 4.20 -0.58 24.62
N LEU A 706 4.58 -1.28 23.55
CA LEU A 706 4.73 -0.70 22.22
C LEU A 706 3.40 -0.23 21.64
N GLU A 707 3.44 0.87 20.92
CA GLU A 707 2.34 1.31 20.07
C GLU A 707 2.20 0.39 18.86
N VAL A 708 1.00 -0.16 18.66
CA VAL A 708 0.75 -1.14 17.58
C VAL A 708 -0.13 -0.61 16.46
N ILE A 709 -0.85 0.48 16.67
CA ILE A 709 -1.66 1.19 15.65
C ILE A 709 -1.67 2.68 15.98
N VAL A 710 -1.49 3.50 14.94
CA VAL A 710 -1.87 4.92 14.92
C VAL A 710 -2.99 5.08 13.89
N SER A 711 -4.05 5.83 14.23
CA SER A 711 -5.19 6.04 13.34
C SER A 711 -5.78 7.43 13.48
N LYS A 712 -6.33 7.97 12.41
CA LYS A 712 -7.13 9.21 12.44
C LYS A 712 -8.50 9.05 13.10
N ASP A 713 -8.90 7.83 13.47
CA ASP A 713 -10.17 7.59 14.15
C ASP A 713 -10.14 8.12 15.58
N ASP A 714 -11.04 9.03 15.89
CA ASP A 714 -11.21 9.65 17.22
C ASP A 714 -12.37 9.01 18.02
N PHE A 715 -13.00 7.97 17.50
CA PHE A 715 -14.18 7.30 18.07
C PHE A 715 -15.39 8.21 18.33
N SER A 716 -15.44 9.41 17.74
CA SER A 716 -16.45 10.45 18.00
C SER A 716 -17.89 10.02 17.72
N ASN A 717 -18.13 9.05 16.84
CA ASN A 717 -19.46 8.60 16.44
C ASN A 717 -20.00 7.42 17.27
N LEU A 718 -19.37 7.05 18.40
CA LEU A 718 -19.81 5.91 19.21
C LEU A 718 -20.89 6.23 20.25
N ASN A 719 -21.05 7.48 20.63
CA ASN A 719 -21.88 7.88 21.78
C ASN A 719 -22.95 8.92 21.39
N ASP A 720 -23.75 8.63 20.36
CA ASP A 720 -24.85 9.49 19.85
C ASP A 720 -24.43 10.96 19.68
N GLY A 721 -23.19 11.22 19.23
CA GLY A 721 -22.67 12.57 19.01
C GLY A 721 -22.27 13.32 20.28
N LYS A 722 -22.23 12.70 21.44
CA LYS A 722 -21.60 13.27 22.64
C LYS A 722 -20.09 13.07 22.52
N ASP A 723 -19.37 14.18 22.54
CA ASP A 723 -17.91 14.16 22.50
C ASP A 723 -17.34 13.24 23.59
N PHE A 724 -16.65 12.22 23.14
CA PHE A 724 -15.92 11.32 24.00
C PHE A 724 -14.55 11.98 24.28
N ILE A 725 -14.49 12.79 25.33
CA ILE A 725 -13.28 13.52 25.69
C ILE A 725 -12.54 12.71 26.75
N ILE A 726 -11.40 12.11 26.37
CA ILE A 726 -10.38 11.65 27.33
C ILE A 726 -9.58 12.90 27.74
N HIS A 727 -9.78 13.35 28.95
CA HIS A 727 -9.36 14.69 29.39
C HIS A 727 -7.90 14.82 29.86
N ASN A 728 -7.14 13.72 30.05
CA ASN A 728 -5.75 13.78 30.54
C ASN A 728 -4.96 12.50 30.27
N ASN A 729 -3.64 12.57 30.30
CA ASN A 729 -2.68 11.46 30.20
C ASN A 729 -2.91 10.28 31.16
N ALA A 730 -3.57 10.50 32.30
CA ALA A 730 -3.95 9.44 33.22
C ALA A 730 -5.18 8.65 32.74
N ASP A 731 -5.92 9.15 31.74
CA ASP A 731 -7.15 8.57 31.24
C ASP A 731 -6.93 7.91 29.87
N TYR A 732 -7.27 6.64 29.79
CA TYR A 732 -7.27 5.86 28.56
C TYR A 732 -8.55 5.03 28.45
N ALA A 733 -8.96 4.74 27.22
CA ALA A 733 -9.99 3.74 26.99
C ALA A 733 -9.38 2.34 26.86
N ILE A 734 -10.19 1.32 27.10
CA ILE A 734 -9.81 -0.10 26.94
C ILE A 734 -10.59 -0.68 25.75
N LEU A 735 -9.88 -1.08 24.73
CA LEU A 735 -10.40 -1.85 23.60
C LEU A 735 -10.25 -3.35 23.89
N GLU A 736 -11.37 -4.05 24.08
CA GLU A 736 -11.42 -5.48 24.44
C GLU A 736 -11.92 -6.32 23.26
N ASP A 737 -11.15 -7.33 22.79
CA ASP A 737 -11.61 -8.29 21.77
C ASP A 737 -12.73 -9.17 22.35
N LYS A 738 -13.91 -9.19 21.74
CA LYS A 738 -15.09 -9.93 22.25
C LYS A 738 -14.89 -11.44 22.30
N LYS A 739 -14.13 -12.01 21.36
CA LYS A 739 -13.84 -13.46 21.31
C LYS A 739 -12.66 -13.83 22.20
N ARG A 740 -11.66 -12.95 22.29
CA ARG A 740 -10.42 -13.15 23.06
C ARG A 740 -10.38 -12.16 24.24
N LYS A 741 -11.26 -12.32 25.22
CA LYS A 741 -11.48 -11.37 26.34
C LYS A 741 -10.21 -10.96 27.11
N LYS A 742 -9.14 -11.77 27.05
CA LYS A 742 -7.82 -11.42 27.60
C LYS A 742 -7.05 -10.40 26.76
N PHE A 743 -7.47 -10.13 25.50
CA PHE A 743 -6.86 -9.14 24.63
C PHE A 743 -7.50 -7.79 24.91
N LYS A 744 -6.81 -6.98 25.71
CA LYS A 744 -7.23 -5.64 26.12
C LYS A 744 -6.11 -4.67 25.78
N TYR A 745 -6.44 -3.66 24.99
CA TYR A 745 -5.51 -2.65 24.50
C TYR A 745 -5.84 -1.31 25.12
N LYS A 746 -4.84 -0.56 25.60
CA LYS A 746 -5.04 0.85 25.97
C LYS A 746 -5.21 1.65 24.67
N VAL A 747 -6.13 2.62 24.68
CA VAL A 747 -6.36 3.58 23.59
C VAL A 747 -6.21 4.98 24.16
N LEU A 748 -5.26 5.73 23.62
CA LEU A 748 -4.99 7.12 23.95
C LEU A 748 -5.27 8.01 22.75
N PHE A 749 -5.33 9.32 22.95
CA PHE A 749 -5.49 10.31 21.90
C PHE A 749 -4.43 11.39 22.01
N ASP A 750 -3.83 11.75 20.88
CA ASP A 750 -2.92 12.88 20.83
C ASP A 750 -3.66 14.23 20.66
N TYR A 751 -2.92 15.32 20.66
CA TYR A 751 -3.46 16.67 20.48
C TYR A 751 -4.16 16.87 19.12
N ASN A 752 -3.86 16.04 18.10
CA ASN A 752 -4.53 16.00 16.80
C ASN A 752 -5.75 15.07 16.78
N LYS A 753 -6.14 14.51 17.94
CA LYS A 753 -7.22 13.52 18.08
C LYS A 753 -6.95 12.20 17.34
N GLN A 754 -5.71 11.90 16.99
CA GLN A 754 -5.34 10.60 16.46
C GLN A 754 -5.38 9.58 17.60
N SER A 755 -5.91 8.38 17.34
CA SER A 755 -5.93 7.31 18.34
C SER A 755 -4.65 6.47 18.26
N HIS A 756 -4.06 6.24 19.42
CA HIS A 756 -2.89 5.40 19.64
C HIS A 756 -3.31 4.14 20.38
N ILE A 757 -3.20 2.98 19.72
CA ILE A 757 -3.52 1.69 20.34
C ILE A 757 -2.22 1.03 20.80
N ILE A 758 -2.14 0.81 22.12
CA ILE A 758 -0.95 0.28 22.78
C ILE A 758 -1.07 -1.23 22.93
N ASN A 759 0.01 -1.97 22.71
CA ASN A 759 0.02 -3.42 22.81
C ASN A 759 -0.47 -3.89 24.19
N LYS A 760 -1.21 -5.00 24.19
CA LYS A 760 -1.75 -5.62 25.40
C LYS A 760 -0.69 -6.18 26.35
N ASP A 761 0.46 -6.57 25.81
CA ASP A 761 1.58 -7.15 26.57
C ASP A 761 2.80 -6.21 26.49
N CYS A 762 3.58 -6.17 27.55
CA CYS A 762 4.83 -5.43 27.62
C CYS A 762 5.95 -6.26 26.98
N LEU A 763 6.72 -5.67 26.06
CA LEU A 763 7.99 -6.25 25.61
C LEU A 763 8.96 -6.30 26.77
N CYS A 764 9.65 -7.41 26.98
CA CYS A 764 10.67 -7.56 28.00
C CYS A 764 11.77 -8.53 27.52
N LEU A 765 12.93 -7.99 27.18
CA LEU A 765 14.10 -8.74 26.70
C LEU A 765 15.19 -8.88 27.76
N ILE A 766 14.84 -8.80 29.04
CA ILE A 766 15.81 -8.83 30.17
C ILE A 766 16.64 -10.12 30.18
N GLU A 767 16.05 -11.26 29.85
CA GLU A 767 16.76 -12.55 29.79
C GLU A 767 17.75 -12.62 28.60
N GLU A 768 17.58 -11.76 27.57
CA GLU A 768 18.41 -11.74 26.36
C GLU A 768 19.54 -10.69 26.46
N MET A 769 19.67 -10.01 27.59
CA MET A 769 20.64 -8.92 27.75
C MET A 769 22.09 -9.36 27.57
N ASN A 770 22.43 -10.63 27.93
CA ASN A 770 23.75 -11.18 27.68
C ASN A 770 24.12 -11.26 26.18
N GLU A 771 23.14 -11.46 25.31
CA GLU A 771 23.33 -11.40 23.85
C GLU A 771 23.30 -9.95 23.37
N ILE A 772 22.26 -9.17 23.77
CA ILE A 772 21.99 -7.82 23.27
C ILE A 772 23.17 -6.87 23.54
N LYS A 773 23.80 -6.91 24.73
CA LYS A 773 24.95 -6.06 25.05
C LYS A 773 26.17 -6.27 24.14
N HIS A 774 26.24 -7.39 23.42
CA HIS A 774 27.32 -7.72 22.50
C HIS A 774 26.97 -7.57 21.02
N LEU A 775 25.76 -7.11 20.67
CA LEU A 775 25.35 -6.89 19.28
C LEU A 775 26.08 -5.70 18.61
N GLY A 776 26.59 -4.74 19.39
CA GLY A 776 27.21 -3.52 18.85
C GLY A 776 26.24 -2.35 18.65
N LEU A 777 25.13 -2.37 19.38
CA LEU A 777 24.17 -1.25 19.45
C LEU A 777 24.78 -0.05 20.19
N ASP A 778 24.35 1.14 19.87
CA ASP A 778 24.76 2.38 20.55
C ASP A 778 23.95 2.63 21.83
N SER A 779 22.68 2.23 21.83
CA SER A 779 21.87 2.18 23.06
C SER A 779 20.75 1.14 22.98
N ILE A 780 20.28 0.79 24.18
CA ILE A 780 19.01 0.09 24.39
C ILE A 780 17.98 1.08 24.91
N ILE A 781 16.73 0.90 24.49
CA ILE A 781 15.64 1.83 24.84
C ILE A 781 14.65 1.14 25.79
N LEU A 782 14.33 1.84 26.89
CA LEU A 782 13.24 1.50 27.79
C LEU A 782 12.07 2.43 27.50
N ASP A 783 10.94 1.89 27.05
CA ASP A 783 9.73 2.67 26.78
C ASP A 783 8.85 2.68 28.03
N CYS A 784 8.98 3.76 28.81
CA CYS A 784 8.24 3.98 30.04
C CYS A 784 7.01 4.89 29.88
N ARG A 785 6.65 5.25 28.64
CA ARG A 785 5.43 6.02 28.39
C ARG A 785 4.21 5.31 28.97
N TYR A 786 3.25 6.07 29.39
CA TYR A 786 1.98 5.57 29.95
C TYR A 786 2.15 4.73 31.25
N SER A 787 3.28 4.92 31.94
CA SER A 787 3.60 4.29 33.22
C SER A 787 3.85 5.35 34.29
N ASN A 788 3.92 4.94 35.58
CA ASN A 788 4.22 5.86 36.67
C ASN A 788 5.74 5.93 36.98
N GLU A 789 6.13 6.89 37.84
CA GLU A 789 7.52 7.13 38.21
C GLU A 789 8.16 5.90 38.87
N LYS A 790 7.41 5.18 39.74
CA LYS A 790 7.90 3.99 40.43
C LYS A 790 8.26 2.87 39.43
N TYR A 791 7.43 2.67 38.40
CA TYR A 791 7.74 1.72 37.32
C TYR A 791 9.02 2.16 36.61
N THR A 792 9.10 3.44 36.20
CA THR A 792 10.24 4.01 35.48
C THR A 792 11.55 3.81 36.24
N THR A 793 11.59 4.15 37.55
CA THR A 793 12.77 3.98 38.36
C THR A 793 13.18 2.52 38.53
N ASN A 794 12.22 1.62 38.80
CA ASN A 794 12.50 0.20 38.99
C ASN A 794 13.03 -0.46 37.72
N ILE A 795 12.39 -0.20 36.55
CA ILE A 795 12.82 -0.79 35.29
C ILE A 795 14.21 -0.29 34.88
N LEU A 796 14.45 1.02 35.05
CA LEU A 796 15.75 1.62 34.76
C LEU A 796 16.86 1.03 35.65
N SER A 797 16.60 0.85 36.94
CA SER A 797 17.55 0.22 37.88
C SER A 797 17.91 -1.21 37.46
N ILE A 798 16.91 -2.03 37.14
CA ILE A 798 17.10 -3.43 36.71
C ILE A 798 17.91 -3.51 35.40
N TYR A 799 17.55 -2.73 34.38
CA TYR A 799 18.28 -2.77 33.12
C TYR A 799 19.69 -2.17 33.22
N ASN A 800 19.89 -1.13 34.05
CA ASN A 800 21.22 -0.59 34.32
C ASN A 800 22.12 -1.64 35.01
N ASP A 801 21.57 -2.45 35.89
CA ASP A 801 22.30 -3.55 36.55
C ASP A 801 22.54 -4.73 35.59
N SER A 802 21.62 -5.01 34.66
CA SER A 802 21.78 -6.07 33.65
C SER A 802 22.89 -5.81 32.61
N LEU A 803 23.32 -4.55 32.44
CA LEU A 803 24.47 -4.21 31.61
C LEU A 803 25.82 -4.62 32.19
N LYS A 804 25.87 -4.90 33.47
CA LYS A 804 27.03 -5.52 34.16
C LYS A 804 27.09 -7.02 33.78
N ASP A 805 28.17 -7.69 34.13
CA ASP A 805 28.26 -9.12 33.94
C ASP A 805 27.30 -9.84 34.91
N ARG A 806 26.26 -10.44 34.35
CA ARG A 806 25.20 -11.19 35.07
C ARG A 806 25.07 -12.56 34.44
N ASP A 807 24.83 -13.58 35.26
CA ASP A 807 24.48 -14.90 34.75
C ASP A 807 23.00 -15.00 34.41
N ASP A 808 22.63 -16.10 33.74
CA ASP A 808 21.25 -16.29 33.24
C ASP A 808 20.26 -16.50 34.43
N GLU A 809 20.72 -16.97 35.57
CA GLU A 809 19.90 -17.11 36.78
C GLU A 809 19.54 -15.73 37.35
N GLU A 810 20.50 -14.81 37.41
CA GLU A 810 20.27 -13.43 37.84
C GLU A 810 19.31 -12.69 36.91
N LEU A 811 19.50 -12.82 35.57
CA LEU A 811 18.59 -12.24 34.60
C LEU A 811 17.17 -12.81 34.72
N SER A 812 17.03 -14.10 34.97
CA SER A 812 15.72 -14.71 35.24
C SER A 812 15.06 -14.17 36.52
N LYS A 813 15.84 -13.89 37.58
CA LYS A 813 15.32 -13.23 38.79
C LYS A 813 14.80 -11.82 38.50
N TYR A 814 15.50 -11.04 37.63
CA TYR A 814 15.03 -9.73 37.21
C TYR A 814 13.72 -9.81 36.43
N LYS A 815 13.54 -10.82 35.60
CA LYS A 815 12.25 -11.04 34.91
C LYS A 815 11.10 -11.20 35.90
N TYR A 816 11.27 -12.00 36.98
CA TYR A 816 10.23 -12.16 37.98
C TYR A 816 9.97 -10.84 38.73
N GLN A 817 10.99 -10.05 39.05
CA GLN A 817 10.81 -8.72 39.63
C GLN A 817 10.00 -7.80 38.72
N ILE A 818 10.30 -7.79 37.42
CA ILE A 818 9.55 -7.00 36.39
C ILE A 818 8.09 -7.46 36.37
N MET A 819 7.83 -8.76 36.42
CA MET A 819 6.46 -9.30 36.41
C MET A 819 5.66 -8.82 37.65
N ASP A 820 6.29 -8.66 38.81
CA ASP A 820 5.63 -8.27 40.06
C ASP A 820 5.11 -6.82 40.02
N PHE A 821 5.78 -5.91 39.32
CA PHE A 821 5.36 -4.50 39.25
C PHE A 821 4.82 -4.09 37.86
N SER A 822 4.87 -4.98 36.88
CA SER A 822 4.31 -4.70 35.55
C SER A 822 2.77 -4.70 35.57
N GLN A 823 2.17 -3.71 34.92
CA GLN A 823 0.70 -3.60 34.80
C GLN A 823 0.11 -4.53 33.72
N SER A 824 0.94 -5.15 32.91
CA SER A 824 0.56 -6.03 31.80
C SER A 824 1.39 -7.31 31.79
N TYR A 825 0.91 -8.34 31.08
CA TYR A 825 1.74 -9.51 30.82
C TYR A 825 2.99 -9.11 30.06
N ILE A 826 4.11 -9.80 30.32
CA ILE A 826 5.36 -9.60 29.60
C ILE A 826 5.59 -10.69 28.56
N ASN A 827 6.20 -10.33 27.43
CA ASN A 827 6.63 -11.27 26.41
C ASN A 827 7.91 -10.80 25.71
N LYS A 828 8.50 -11.64 24.88
CA LYS A 828 9.74 -11.36 24.14
C LYS A 828 9.48 -10.81 22.72
N GLY A 829 8.22 -10.52 22.37
CA GLY A 829 7.85 -10.05 21.04
C GLY A 829 8.28 -10.99 19.93
N ASN A 830 8.83 -10.45 18.85
CA ASN A 830 9.37 -11.22 17.74
C ASN A 830 10.86 -11.58 17.88
N TYR A 831 11.52 -11.17 18.98
CA TYR A 831 12.98 -11.27 19.14
C TYR A 831 13.49 -12.72 19.09
N ILE A 832 12.79 -13.67 19.76
CA ILE A 832 13.23 -15.07 19.84
C ILE A 832 12.75 -15.89 18.64
N GLU A 833 11.42 -15.94 18.43
CA GLU A 833 10.80 -16.85 17.48
C GLU A 833 10.68 -16.26 16.06
N GLY A 834 10.97 -14.97 15.91
CA GLY A 834 10.71 -14.26 14.68
C GLY A 834 9.21 -14.20 14.37
N ARG A 835 8.89 -14.00 13.09
CA ARG A 835 7.51 -13.98 12.60
C ARG A 835 7.09 -15.36 12.14
N LEU A 836 5.91 -15.84 12.58
CA LEU A 836 5.34 -17.10 12.11
C LEU A 836 5.13 -17.07 10.60
N HIS A 837 5.56 -18.12 9.88
CA HIS A 837 5.39 -18.40 8.43
C HIS A 837 6.50 -17.93 7.47
N GLU A 838 7.62 -17.41 7.92
CA GLU A 838 8.72 -17.06 7.00
C GLU A 838 9.66 -18.26 6.75
N ASP A 839 9.82 -19.19 7.71
CA ASP A 839 10.74 -20.33 7.61
C ASP A 839 10.13 -21.66 7.09
N LYS A 840 8.85 -21.66 6.64
CA LYS A 840 8.18 -22.88 6.15
C LYS A 840 7.82 -22.80 4.67
N HIS A 841 8.82 -22.63 3.82
CA HIS A 841 8.67 -22.85 2.37
C HIS A 841 8.73 -24.32 1.93
N GLU A 842 8.77 -25.28 2.86
CA GLU A 842 8.58 -26.68 2.56
C GLU A 842 7.47 -27.31 3.42
N ASN A 843 6.33 -27.61 2.76
CA ASN A 843 5.35 -28.63 3.15
C ASN A 843 4.51 -28.48 4.44
N SER A 844 3.91 -27.33 4.77
CA SER A 844 2.79 -27.35 5.72
C SER A 844 1.66 -26.32 5.46
N TRP A 845 1.10 -26.34 4.23
CA TRP A 845 -0.12 -25.58 3.88
C TRP A 845 -1.42 -26.25 4.38
N ILE A 846 -1.35 -27.27 5.22
CA ILE A 846 -2.50 -28.02 5.74
C ILE A 846 -2.48 -27.88 7.26
N THR A 847 -3.32 -27.04 7.79
CA THR A 847 -4.10 -26.97 9.02
C THR A 847 -4.17 -25.56 9.62
N CYS A 848 -4.81 -24.62 8.91
CA CYS A 848 -5.51 -23.53 9.59
C CYS A 848 -6.94 -23.51 9.06
N THR A 849 -7.82 -24.22 9.73
CA THR A 849 -9.26 -24.21 9.48
C THR A 849 -9.88 -22.87 9.89
N CYS A 850 -9.50 -21.80 9.18
CA CYS A 850 -10.36 -20.64 9.01
C CYS A 850 -11.11 -20.84 7.71
N ARG A 851 -12.20 -21.61 7.76
CA ARG A 851 -13.17 -21.67 6.69
C ARG A 851 -13.63 -20.24 6.40
N PHE A 852 -13.13 -19.66 5.32
CA PHE A 852 -13.85 -18.65 4.58
C PHE A 852 -15.09 -19.33 4.04
N HIS A 853 -16.23 -19.17 4.72
CA HIS A 853 -17.50 -19.34 4.08
C HIS A 853 -17.73 -18.09 3.20
N GLY A 854 -17.16 -18.12 2.00
CA GLY A 854 -17.86 -17.56 0.88
C GLY A 854 -19.02 -18.50 0.58
N PRO A 855 -20.16 -18.01 0.14
CA PRO A 855 -21.23 -18.89 -0.32
C PRO A 855 -20.70 -19.74 -1.49
N PRO A 856 -21.22 -20.98 -1.65
CA PRO A 856 -20.80 -21.87 -2.74
C PRO A 856 -21.08 -21.27 -4.10
#